data_db2cd5b0df8913a7ed300e87fe0357f7
#
_entry.id   db2cd5b0df8913a7ed300e87fe0357f7
#
_cell.length_a   1.000
_cell.length_b   1.000
_cell.length_c   1.000
_cell.angle_alpha   90.00
_cell.angle_beta   90.00
_cell.angle_gamma   90.00
#
_symmetry.space_group_name_H-M   'P 1'
#
loop_
_entity.id
_entity.type
_entity.pdbx_description
1 polymer ?
#
loop_
_entity_poly.entity_id
_entity_poly.type
_entity_poly.pdbx_seq_one_letter_code
_entity_poly.pdbx_strand_id
1 'polypeptide(L)'
;MRAILSVLIAVVTAGPGAIELLAQTDRAPVFRSGVEVMEVDVTVVDSKGMPVRDLRAPEFTVTVDGQPRKVISAEFVAESGTSAAEAAKPRDPYVSNNTDRRPGRLIMLVVDRNNIDTHTIRGAVAALKRFVAGVSPDDRLALVTVPPPGPSVDFTTNHALILNAISGVMGAEEPMFSQYNISDYEAITFENRSNPIVTQRLLFRTCGDTDPNTMSPCDRDVEQEALTLSNHLRQLTAQSVAGFASLLRNLRDVEGTKSMIILSQGLMIEGSQAEASALATLAAEARVNVNVLMFATQIGSASESRISETVAQDRDLREAGLETFAGRSRGSLFRVVANPQYIFERLRSEISSHYMLGVEPTERDRDGKVHQIRVTVGRQGVQVRARRQVQYAVRTPDNWSRDVVMGRVLRSPSANTELPMRFSTYTFRDAEPGKVKLILAAEIDPESMAKELDLAIGFAIFDNLGKPVLGGQERKIYSANTSLPIRYEIAVAVDPGVYRVRLAGVDLAGKSGSVEREVTAFGMTNHEFAIGDLILNSVRQGSDSDLRAPVVLKVTDGLLATYTEVYTNQPGTLDDTKVVFEVADTADGPTLQKSEAEFRERPDKTMRQAVSVVRVGALPPGRYIARAVFSKGEKNVGKLSRPFDIVPGAKVGATSAAGATGAPGVPGASEPAPAAVMTGIVVGARPSIFRKDDVLTPEMLRATLEVIDKNHPAAKTATARARTGKLDGTAMMALDAGDQAAGSLLRGLELLMKGQLDQAANQFGVAMRNAPDAPLASFYLGACYAAAGRDKEAVSQWERARAAKLPLPALQAILADGWLRLGRPADAVEPLRDVLGREPENDEVRRNLAIAQSYLGLHEQAYPTIVPYLERNPSDPDALLVAMYALYQVHVEGKTLKSAEEDKKQAAIYSKAYAAAKGPHAALVDKWAEFLQK
;
A
#
# COMPACT_ATOMS: atom_id res chain seq x y z
N MET A 1 -46.49 -14.09 -42.09
CA MET A 1 -46.75 -12.99 -43.02
C MET A 1 -45.65 -11.98 -42.80
N ARG A 2 -44.75 -11.95 -43.72
CA ARG A 2 -44.32 -10.89 -44.64
C ARG A 2 -43.77 -9.69 -43.94
N ALA A 3 -42.46 -9.44 -43.96
CA ALA A 3 -41.59 -8.94 -45.04
C ALA A 3 -41.46 -7.38 -44.89
N ILE A 4 -40.40 -6.65 -45.03
CA ILE A 4 -39.36 -6.44 -46.06
C ILE A 4 -38.40 -5.45 -45.43
N LEU A 5 -37.09 -5.59 -45.30
CA LEU A 5 -36.01 -5.21 -46.24
C LEU A 5 -35.96 -3.71 -46.63
N SER A 6 -34.92 -2.98 -46.22
CA SER A 6 -34.22 -2.04 -47.07
C SER A 6 -32.78 -1.72 -46.59
N VAL A 7 -31.88 -1.96 -47.50
CA VAL A 7 -30.45 -1.63 -47.54
C VAL A 7 -30.29 -0.16 -47.96
N LEU A 8 -29.30 0.52 -47.36
CA LEU A 8 -28.71 1.69 -48.04
C LEU A 8 -27.19 1.75 -47.74
N ILE A 9 -26.46 1.58 -48.77
CA ILE A 9 -25.00 1.76 -48.91
C ILE A 9 -24.75 3.26 -49.08
N ALA A 10 -23.75 3.78 -48.40
CA ALA A 10 -23.11 5.04 -48.75
C ALA A 10 -21.58 4.89 -48.63
N VAL A 11 -20.90 4.89 -49.74
CA VAL A 11 -19.46 5.01 -49.92
C VAL A 11 -19.08 6.48 -49.90
N VAL A 12 -18.08 6.88 -49.12
CA VAL A 12 -17.33 8.14 -49.38
C VAL A 12 -15.90 7.98 -48.88
N THR A 13 -15.00 7.88 -49.84
CA THR A 13 -13.67 8.46 -50.08
C THR A 13 -12.68 8.78 -48.93
N ALA A 14 -11.49 8.27 -49.17
CA ALA A 14 -10.25 8.45 -48.47
C ALA A 14 -9.69 9.89 -48.46
N GLY A 15 -9.05 10.26 -47.38
CA GLY A 15 -8.05 11.33 -47.23
C GLY A 15 -6.99 10.93 -46.20
N PRO A 16 -5.70 11.22 -46.43
CA PRO A 16 -4.61 10.68 -45.65
C PRO A 16 -4.21 11.64 -44.49
N GLY A 17 -3.93 11.12 -43.33
CA GLY A 17 -3.24 11.92 -42.34
C GLY A 17 -3.32 11.39 -40.89
N ALA A 18 -2.18 11.13 -40.37
CA ALA A 18 -1.84 10.91 -38.97
C ALA A 18 -1.86 9.44 -38.48
N ILE A 19 -0.65 8.89 -38.51
CA ILE A 19 -0.28 7.70 -37.71
C ILE A 19 -0.14 8.15 -36.24
N GLU A 20 -1.16 7.91 -35.43
CA GLU A 20 -1.02 7.93 -34.00
C GLU A 20 -0.35 6.61 -33.56
N LEU A 21 0.87 6.74 -33.06
CA LEU A 21 1.58 5.68 -32.34
C LEU A 21 0.82 5.44 -31.01
N LEU A 22 -0.11 4.50 -31.03
CA LEU A 22 -0.66 3.94 -29.78
C LEU A 22 0.44 3.12 -29.12
N ALA A 23 0.99 3.65 -28.05
CA ALA A 23 1.81 2.91 -27.13
C ALA A 23 0.98 1.71 -26.61
N GLN A 24 1.28 0.52 -27.11
CA GLN A 24 0.80 -0.73 -26.52
C GLN A 24 1.41 -0.85 -25.13
N THR A 25 0.58 -0.66 -24.11
CA THR A 25 0.89 -1.11 -22.77
C THR A 25 0.96 -2.63 -22.81
N ASP A 26 2.16 -3.18 -22.65
CA ASP A 26 2.42 -4.60 -22.44
C ASP A 26 1.67 -5.09 -21.19
N ARG A 27 0.41 -5.48 -21.38
CA ARG A 27 -0.28 -6.34 -20.43
C ARG A 27 0.13 -7.76 -20.73
N ALA A 28 0.69 -8.46 -19.74
CA ALA A 28 0.92 -9.89 -19.81
C ALA A 28 -0.37 -10.58 -20.33
N PRO A 29 -0.27 -11.48 -21.34
CA PRO A 29 -1.44 -12.15 -21.90
C PRO A 29 -2.09 -13.03 -20.81
N VAL A 30 -3.28 -12.64 -20.37
CA VAL A 30 -4.14 -13.51 -19.58
C VAL A 30 -4.73 -14.55 -20.54
N PHE A 31 -4.36 -15.81 -20.36
CA PHE A 31 -4.92 -16.94 -21.12
C PHE A 31 -6.43 -17.05 -20.88
N ARG A 32 -7.22 -16.57 -21.83
CA ARG A 32 -8.68 -16.68 -21.84
C ARG A 32 -9.10 -17.80 -22.79
N SER A 33 -8.86 -19.06 -22.43
CA SER A 33 -9.63 -20.19 -22.97
C SER A 33 -9.37 -21.41 -22.10
N GLY A 34 -10.39 -22.24 -21.85
CA GLY A 34 -10.34 -23.44 -21.02
C GLY A 34 -9.54 -24.60 -21.64
N VAL A 35 -8.42 -24.33 -22.31
CA VAL A 35 -7.48 -25.34 -22.75
C VAL A 35 -6.41 -25.47 -21.69
N GLU A 36 -6.42 -26.57 -20.98
CA GLU A 36 -5.34 -26.97 -20.07
C GLU A 36 -4.05 -27.13 -20.86
N VAL A 37 -3.04 -26.34 -20.54
CA VAL A 37 -1.74 -26.31 -21.24
C VAL A 37 -0.67 -26.87 -20.31
N MET A 38 0.20 -27.72 -20.85
CA MET A 38 1.40 -28.16 -20.14
C MET A 38 2.49 -27.11 -20.30
N GLU A 39 2.94 -26.52 -19.21
CA GLU A 39 4.03 -25.55 -19.20
C GLU A 39 5.39 -26.25 -19.23
N VAL A 40 6.23 -25.89 -20.18
CA VAL A 40 7.58 -26.42 -20.36
C VAL A 40 8.57 -25.26 -20.44
N ASP A 41 9.42 -25.18 -19.43
CA ASP A 41 10.49 -24.17 -19.41
C ASP A 41 11.70 -24.64 -20.25
N VAL A 42 12.21 -23.77 -21.10
CA VAL A 42 13.32 -24.06 -22.00
C VAL A 42 14.31 -22.90 -22.01
N THR A 43 15.58 -23.18 -21.71
CA THR A 43 16.65 -22.19 -21.91
C THR A 43 17.30 -22.44 -23.25
N VAL A 44 17.39 -21.40 -24.09
CA VAL A 44 18.09 -21.46 -25.38
C VAL A 44 19.21 -20.43 -25.35
N VAL A 45 20.45 -20.89 -25.54
CA VAL A 45 21.63 -20.04 -25.53
C VAL A 45 22.40 -20.19 -26.85
N ASP A 46 23.12 -19.14 -27.23
CA ASP A 46 24.03 -19.16 -28.35
C ASP A 46 25.35 -19.88 -28.02
N SER A 47 26.30 -19.94 -28.96
CA SER A 47 27.62 -20.54 -28.76
C SER A 47 28.50 -19.86 -27.71
N LYS A 48 28.13 -18.62 -27.31
CA LYS A 48 28.80 -17.86 -26.22
C LYS A 48 28.09 -18.03 -24.87
N GLY A 49 26.99 -18.81 -24.81
CA GLY A 49 26.21 -19.01 -23.64
C GLY A 49 25.23 -17.87 -23.34
N MET A 50 24.99 -16.94 -24.28
CA MET A 50 24.05 -15.84 -24.12
C MET A 50 22.63 -16.27 -24.55
N PRO A 51 21.59 -15.84 -23.82
CA PRO A 51 20.21 -16.20 -24.13
C PRO A 51 19.76 -15.68 -25.52
N VAL A 52 19.19 -16.55 -26.31
CA VAL A 52 18.51 -16.20 -27.57
C VAL A 52 17.10 -15.74 -27.26
N ARG A 53 16.69 -14.53 -27.69
CA ARG A 53 15.47 -13.87 -27.22
C ARG A 53 14.32 -13.81 -28.23
N ASP A 54 14.56 -14.15 -29.48
CA ASP A 54 13.67 -13.87 -30.61
C ASP A 54 13.00 -15.11 -31.21
N LEU A 55 13.03 -16.26 -30.54
CA LEU A 55 12.38 -17.48 -30.97
C LEU A 55 10.87 -17.43 -30.82
N ARG A 56 10.15 -18.01 -31.78
CA ARG A 56 8.69 -18.11 -31.80
C ARG A 56 8.23 -19.56 -31.65
N ALA A 57 6.98 -19.79 -31.25
CA ALA A 57 6.40 -21.11 -31.04
C ALA A 57 6.66 -22.11 -32.16
N PRO A 58 6.56 -21.76 -33.48
CA PRO A 58 6.82 -22.69 -34.58
C PRO A 58 8.28 -23.16 -34.70
N GLU A 59 9.24 -22.46 -34.08
CA GLU A 59 10.66 -22.86 -34.10
C GLU A 59 10.98 -23.97 -33.09
N PHE A 60 10.06 -24.21 -32.15
CA PHE A 60 10.17 -25.24 -31.14
C PHE A 60 9.49 -26.54 -31.57
N THR A 61 10.18 -27.65 -31.47
CA THR A 61 9.62 -28.99 -31.58
C THR A 61 9.66 -29.70 -30.26
N VAL A 62 8.50 -30.11 -29.75
CA VAL A 62 8.36 -30.82 -28.47
C VAL A 62 7.84 -32.22 -28.73
N THR A 63 8.49 -33.22 -28.14
CA THR A 63 8.00 -34.60 -28.14
C THR A 63 7.88 -35.11 -26.72
N VAL A 64 6.79 -35.84 -26.44
CA VAL A 64 6.58 -36.55 -25.18
C VAL A 64 6.51 -38.06 -25.48
N ASP A 65 7.38 -38.84 -24.87
CA ASP A 65 7.59 -40.28 -25.14
C ASP A 65 7.79 -40.60 -26.65
N GLY A 66 8.56 -39.69 -27.30
CA GLY A 66 8.84 -39.78 -28.74
C GLY A 66 7.71 -39.30 -29.67
N GLN A 67 6.54 -38.98 -29.12
CA GLN A 67 5.39 -38.50 -29.92
C GLN A 67 5.36 -36.96 -29.95
N PRO A 68 5.16 -36.33 -31.12
CA PRO A 68 5.13 -34.88 -31.23
C PRO A 68 3.92 -34.29 -30.45
N ARG A 69 4.13 -33.09 -29.88
CA ARG A 69 3.10 -32.28 -29.25
C ARG A 69 3.05 -30.90 -29.87
N LYS A 70 1.86 -30.34 -29.96
CA LYS A 70 1.67 -29.00 -30.51
C LYS A 70 2.10 -27.96 -29.50
N VAL A 71 3.03 -27.07 -29.92
CA VAL A 71 3.39 -25.88 -29.15
C VAL A 71 2.41 -24.77 -29.48
N ILE A 72 1.61 -24.35 -28.51
CA ILE A 72 0.56 -23.33 -28.64
C ILE A 72 1.16 -21.95 -28.49
N SER A 73 2.09 -21.81 -27.54
CA SER A 73 2.74 -20.54 -27.24
C SER A 73 4.22 -20.74 -26.88
N ALA A 74 5.03 -19.72 -27.13
CA ALA A 74 6.39 -19.59 -26.66
C ALA A 74 6.58 -18.16 -26.17
N GLU A 75 6.64 -17.96 -24.90
CA GLU A 75 6.88 -16.67 -24.28
C GLU A 75 8.32 -16.62 -23.78
N PHE A 76 9.08 -15.61 -24.23
CA PHE A 76 10.40 -15.36 -23.69
C PHE A 76 10.25 -14.61 -22.36
N VAL A 77 10.46 -15.31 -21.29
CA VAL A 77 10.52 -14.73 -19.95
C VAL A 77 11.96 -14.26 -19.76
N ALA A 78 12.20 -12.99 -20.03
CA ALA A 78 13.41 -12.33 -19.56
C ALA A 78 13.10 -11.74 -18.19
N GLU A 79 13.59 -12.37 -17.18
CA GLU A 79 13.76 -11.73 -15.90
C GLU A 79 15.06 -10.88 -15.95
N SER A 80 15.13 -10.00 -16.95
CA SER A 80 16.11 -8.93 -16.90
C SER A 80 15.79 -8.15 -15.64
N GLY A 81 16.81 -7.94 -14.84
CA GLY A 81 16.69 -7.01 -13.73
C GLY A 81 15.90 -5.81 -14.24
N THR A 82 14.77 -5.56 -13.60
CA THR A 82 13.85 -4.45 -13.87
C THR A 82 14.64 -3.30 -14.45
N SER A 83 14.20 -2.74 -15.58
CA SER A 83 14.85 -1.52 -16.09
C SER A 83 15.05 -0.60 -14.88
N ALA A 84 16.15 0.12 -14.79
CA ALA A 84 16.42 0.99 -13.65
C ALA A 84 15.23 1.92 -13.34
N ALA A 85 14.35 2.19 -14.32
CA ALA A 85 13.10 2.92 -14.19
C ALA A 85 11.95 2.12 -13.52
N GLU A 86 11.88 0.78 -13.70
CA GLU A 86 10.87 -0.07 -13.00
C GLU A 86 11.34 -0.51 -11.61
N ALA A 87 12.66 -0.70 -11.43
CA ALA A 87 13.25 -0.91 -10.10
C ALA A 87 13.16 0.34 -9.23
N ALA A 88 13.01 1.52 -9.83
CA ALA A 88 12.90 2.80 -9.15
C ALA A 88 11.48 3.13 -8.62
N LYS A 89 10.46 2.31 -8.89
CA LYS A 89 9.16 2.49 -8.20
C LYS A 89 9.30 1.98 -6.77
N PRO A 90 9.38 2.86 -5.77
CA PRO A 90 9.47 2.42 -4.37
C PRO A 90 8.28 1.52 -4.04
N ARG A 91 8.55 0.44 -3.31
CA ARG A 91 7.48 -0.41 -2.76
C ARG A 91 6.58 0.47 -1.91
N ASP A 92 5.27 0.33 -2.07
CA ASP A 92 4.34 0.97 -1.15
C ASP A 92 4.58 0.38 0.25
N PRO A 93 5.06 1.18 1.22
CA PRO A 93 5.38 0.66 2.55
C PRO A 93 4.13 0.24 3.32
N TYR A 94 2.93 0.56 2.82
CA TYR A 94 1.65 0.32 3.51
C TYR A 94 0.81 -0.77 2.88
N VAL A 95 0.98 -1.05 1.58
CA VAL A 95 0.14 -1.99 0.84
C VAL A 95 1.00 -2.97 0.06
N SER A 96 0.74 -4.26 0.23
CA SER A 96 1.26 -5.32 -0.62
C SER A 96 0.16 -5.78 -1.58
N ASN A 97 0.52 -6.15 -2.82
CA ASN A 97 -0.41 -6.74 -3.78
C ASN A 97 0.26 -7.88 -4.55
N ASN A 98 -0.53 -8.70 -5.22
CA ASN A 98 -0.06 -9.82 -6.03
C ASN A 98 -0.19 -9.59 -7.55
N THR A 99 -0.60 -8.39 -7.99
CA THR A 99 -0.89 -8.11 -9.41
C THR A 99 0.10 -7.16 -10.07
N ASP A 100 0.71 -6.24 -9.32
CA ASP A 100 1.51 -5.15 -9.89
C ASP A 100 2.93 -5.56 -10.29
N ARG A 101 3.37 -6.74 -9.87
CA ARG A 101 4.72 -7.22 -10.15
C ARG A 101 4.70 -8.71 -10.49
N ARG A 102 5.53 -9.09 -11.44
CA ARG A 102 5.85 -10.50 -11.64
C ARG A 102 6.47 -11.04 -10.35
N PRO A 103 6.07 -12.25 -9.89
CA PRO A 103 6.71 -12.86 -8.73
C PRO A 103 8.20 -13.01 -9.00
N GLY A 104 9.03 -12.61 -8.05
CA GLY A 104 10.48 -12.80 -8.14
C GLY A 104 10.84 -14.28 -8.20
N ARG A 105 12.04 -14.58 -8.70
CA ARG A 105 12.57 -15.95 -8.81
C ARG A 105 12.73 -16.58 -7.45
N LEU A 106 12.59 -17.91 -7.41
CA LEU A 106 12.96 -18.74 -6.27
C LEU A 106 14.37 -19.27 -6.49
N ILE A 107 15.34 -18.77 -5.74
CA ILE A 107 16.74 -19.15 -5.86
C ILE A 107 17.20 -19.74 -4.53
N MET A 108 17.60 -20.99 -4.54
CA MET A 108 18.09 -21.69 -3.37
C MET A 108 19.61 -21.87 -3.46
N LEU A 109 20.33 -21.39 -2.48
CA LEU A 109 21.75 -21.57 -2.31
C LEU A 109 21.96 -22.79 -1.42
N VAL A 110 22.64 -23.81 -1.94
CA VAL A 110 22.90 -25.05 -1.21
C VAL A 110 24.39 -25.23 -1.06
N VAL A 111 24.87 -25.39 0.16
CA VAL A 111 26.28 -25.65 0.44
C VAL A 111 26.44 -27.11 0.86
N ASP A 112 27.14 -27.87 0.03
CA ASP A 112 27.50 -29.26 0.29
C ASP A 112 28.73 -29.28 1.20
N ARG A 113 28.51 -29.11 2.51
CA ARG A 113 29.56 -28.87 3.49
C ARG A 113 30.52 -30.05 3.68
N ASN A 114 30.04 -31.27 3.47
CA ASN A 114 30.86 -32.47 3.63
C ASN A 114 31.83 -32.64 2.45
N ASN A 115 31.56 -32.01 1.33
CA ASN A 115 32.43 -32.00 0.16
C ASN A 115 33.00 -30.61 -0.11
N ILE A 116 33.25 -29.82 0.93
CA ILE A 116 34.01 -28.55 0.85
C ILE A 116 34.93 -28.45 2.06
N ASP A 117 36.22 -28.31 1.81
CA ASP A 117 37.22 -28.11 2.83
C ASP A 117 37.14 -26.75 3.53
N THR A 118 37.75 -26.66 4.72
CA THR A 118 37.68 -25.45 5.57
C THR A 118 38.44 -24.25 4.98
N HIS A 119 39.30 -24.44 3.99
CA HIS A 119 40.02 -23.35 3.31
C HIS A 119 39.22 -22.81 2.13
N THR A 120 38.70 -23.70 1.29
CA THR A 120 37.89 -23.34 0.09
C THR A 120 36.60 -22.66 0.46
N ILE A 121 35.97 -23.04 1.60
CA ILE A 121 34.71 -22.42 2.03
C ILE A 121 34.78 -20.90 2.17
N ARG A 122 35.94 -20.33 2.55
CA ARG A 122 36.10 -18.87 2.64
C ARG A 122 35.91 -18.18 1.27
N GLY A 123 36.50 -18.79 0.24
CA GLY A 123 36.32 -18.33 -1.14
C GLY A 123 34.87 -18.48 -1.62
N ALA A 124 34.24 -19.60 -1.30
CA ALA A 124 32.83 -19.87 -1.61
C ALA A 124 31.87 -18.86 -0.93
N VAL A 125 32.06 -18.56 0.34
CA VAL A 125 31.31 -17.54 1.10
C VAL A 125 31.45 -16.16 0.46
N ALA A 126 32.66 -15.73 0.09
CA ALA A 126 32.90 -14.46 -0.57
C ALA A 126 32.21 -14.42 -1.95
N ALA A 127 32.21 -15.52 -2.66
CA ALA A 127 31.57 -15.68 -3.95
C ALA A 127 30.03 -15.58 -3.83
N LEU A 128 29.44 -16.27 -2.86
CA LEU A 128 27.99 -16.19 -2.58
C LEU A 128 27.55 -14.79 -2.19
N LYS A 129 28.30 -14.09 -1.35
CA LYS A 129 27.96 -12.69 -0.98
C LYS A 129 27.89 -11.77 -2.21
N ARG A 130 28.84 -11.93 -3.14
CA ARG A 130 28.83 -11.17 -4.41
C ARG A 130 27.64 -11.56 -5.29
N PHE A 131 27.31 -12.84 -5.36
CA PHE A 131 26.14 -13.30 -6.10
C PHE A 131 24.86 -12.66 -5.55
N VAL A 132 24.62 -12.73 -4.23
CA VAL A 132 23.47 -12.16 -3.54
C VAL A 132 23.36 -10.65 -3.76
N ALA A 133 24.47 -9.90 -3.74
CA ALA A 133 24.49 -8.47 -3.99
C ALA A 133 24.04 -8.07 -5.41
N GLY A 134 24.09 -8.99 -6.37
CA GLY A 134 23.68 -8.74 -7.76
C GLY A 134 22.32 -9.32 -8.13
N VAL A 135 21.57 -9.89 -7.19
CA VAL A 135 20.24 -10.47 -7.40
C VAL A 135 19.16 -9.38 -7.22
N SER A 136 18.07 -9.48 -7.96
CA SER A 136 16.94 -8.52 -7.86
C SER A 136 16.37 -8.48 -6.44
N PRO A 137 16.00 -7.31 -5.90
CA PRO A 137 15.33 -7.22 -4.60
C PRO A 137 14.00 -7.98 -4.50
N ASP A 138 13.38 -8.29 -5.63
CA ASP A 138 12.13 -9.04 -5.69
C ASP A 138 12.37 -10.56 -5.67
N ASP A 139 13.60 -11.04 -5.96
CA ASP A 139 13.94 -12.45 -5.91
C ASP A 139 13.91 -12.97 -4.46
N ARG A 140 13.42 -14.18 -4.30
CA ARG A 140 13.38 -14.87 -3.02
C ARG A 140 14.55 -15.83 -2.93
N LEU A 141 15.43 -15.55 -2.01
CA LEU A 141 16.61 -16.37 -1.73
C LEU A 141 16.34 -17.29 -0.55
N ALA A 142 16.82 -18.52 -0.64
CA ALA A 142 16.95 -19.45 0.48
C ALA A 142 18.41 -19.88 0.60
N LEU A 143 18.85 -20.22 1.81
CA LEU A 143 20.16 -20.84 2.08
C LEU A 143 19.95 -22.13 2.85
N VAL A 144 20.60 -23.19 2.41
CA VAL A 144 20.58 -24.49 3.11
C VAL A 144 21.97 -25.09 3.08
N THR A 145 22.41 -25.63 4.20
CA THR A 145 23.63 -26.46 4.29
C THR A 145 23.25 -27.93 4.30
N VAL A 146 23.95 -28.73 3.50
CA VAL A 146 23.74 -30.17 3.36
C VAL A 146 25.06 -30.91 3.66
N PRO A 147 25.03 -31.95 4.47
CA PRO A 147 23.98 -32.34 5.42
C PRO A 147 23.88 -31.38 6.61
N PRO A 148 22.77 -31.38 7.36
CA PRO A 148 22.70 -30.66 8.63
C PRO A 148 23.67 -31.26 9.66
N PRO A 149 24.03 -30.51 10.74
CA PRO A 149 23.62 -29.16 11.09
C PRO A 149 24.38 -28.06 10.35
N GLY A 150 23.71 -26.90 10.17
CA GLY A 150 24.33 -25.71 9.58
C GLY A 150 23.32 -24.60 9.35
N PRO A 151 23.75 -23.40 8.95
CA PRO A 151 22.85 -22.30 8.67
C PRO A 151 21.78 -22.66 7.63
N SER A 152 20.54 -22.37 7.95
CA SER A 152 19.39 -22.54 7.05
C SER A 152 18.48 -21.33 7.16
N VAL A 153 18.09 -20.76 6.03
CA VAL A 153 17.13 -19.66 5.91
C VAL A 153 16.16 -20.02 4.79
N ASP A 154 14.87 -19.98 5.09
CA ASP A 154 13.81 -20.23 4.11
C ASP A 154 13.71 -19.08 3.10
N PHE A 155 12.98 -19.29 2.00
CA PHE A 155 12.79 -18.29 0.94
C PHE A 155 12.33 -16.94 1.49
N THR A 156 13.16 -15.92 1.28
CA THR A 156 12.90 -14.55 1.74
C THR A 156 13.37 -13.51 0.73
N THR A 157 12.68 -12.37 0.69
CA THR A 157 13.14 -11.17 -0.03
C THR A 157 14.07 -10.31 0.84
N ASN A 158 14.21 -10.62 2.12
CA ASN A 158 15.17 -9.96 3.01
C ASN A 158 16.57 -10.57 2.82
N HIS A 159 17.28 -10.07 1.81
CA HIS A 159 18.62 -10.57 1.47
C HIS A 159 19.66 -10.35 2.58
N ALA A 160 19.43 -9.43 3.52
CA ALA A 160 20.32 -9.23 4.67
C ALA A 160 20.37 -10.46 5.58
N LEU A 161 19.25 -11.17 5.77
CA LEU A 161 19.21 -12.43 6.51
C LEU A 161 20.08 -13.49 5.85
N ILE A 162 20.01 -13.60 4.52
CA ILE A 162 20.84 -14.53 3.74
C ILE A 162 22.34 -14.19 3.88
N LEU A 163 22.70 -12.90 3.74
CA LEU A 163 24.08 -12.44 3.88
C LEU A 163 24.64 -12.72 5.28
N ASN A 164 23.84 -12.56 6.31
CA ASN A 164 24.22 -12.88 7.69
C ASN A 164 24.43 -14.39 7.87
N ALA A 165 23.49 -15.22 7.38
CA ALA A 165 23.57 -16.67 7.47
C ALA A 165 24.76 -17.25 6.68
N ILE A 166 25.05 -16.71 5.48
CA ILE A 166 26.22 -17.08 4.68
C ILE A 166 27.52 -16.91 5.47
N SER A 167 27.61 -15.90 6.34
CA SER A 167 28.82 -15.67 7.15
C SER A 167 29.07 -16.75 8.18
N GLY A 168 28.07 -17.52 8.58
CA GLY A 168 28.17 -18.65 9.52
C GLY A 168 28.35 -20.00 8.82
N VAL A 169 28.47 -20.07 7.50
CA VAL A 169 28.66 -21.32 6.78
C VAL A 169 30.10 -21.78 6.93
N MET A 170 30.29 -23.07 7.32
CA MET A 170 31.59 -23.72 7.48
C MET A 170 31.63 -24.99 6.65
N GLY A 171 32.75 -25.27 6.02
CA GLY A 171 33.05 -26.56 5.43
C GLY A 171 33.30 -27.60 6.52
N ALA A 172 33.10 -28.87 6.19
CA ALA A 172 33.27 -29.96 7.11
C ALA A 172 34.13 -31.10 6.52
N GLU A 173 34.59 -30.95 5.27
CA GLU A 173 35.53 -31.89 4.71
C GLU A 173 36.89 -31.74 5.44
N GLU A 174 37.25 -32.76 6.21
CA GLU A 174 38.55 -32.87 6.79
C GLU A 174 39.32 -33.91 5.96
N PRO A 175 40.48 -33.53 5.34
CA PRO A 175 41.27 -34.46 4.59
C PRO A 175 41.70 -35.62 5.51
N MET A 176 41.36 -36.85 5.14
CA MET A 176 41.91 -37.99 5.84
C MET A 176 43.42 -38.05 5.60
N PHE A 177 44.16 -38.18 6.68
CA PHE A 177 45.59 -38.41 6.59
C PHE A 177 45.82 -39.75 5.90
N SER A 178 46.48 -39.74 4.73
CA SER A 178 46.92 -40.95 4.06
C SER A 178 48.44 -41.14 4.29
N GLN A 179 48.78 -42.18 5.00
CA GLN A 179 50.18 -42.52 5.25
C GLN A 179 50.87 -42.90 3.94
N TYR A 180 50.15 -43.55 3.04
CA TYR A 180 50.64 -44.05 1.78
C TYR A 180 50.34 -43.17 0.58
N ASN A 181 49.80 -41.96 0.83
CA ASN A 181 49.40 -40.95 -0.19
C ASN A 181 48.52 -41.60 -1.28
N ILE A 182 47.47 -42.32 -0.85
CA ILE A 182 46.48 -42.97 -1.73
C ILE A 182 45.49 -41.93 -2.20
N SER A 183 45.29 -41.86 -3.49
CA SER A 183 44.27 -40.95 -4.05
C SER A 183 42.85 -41.52 -3.96
N ASP A 184 41.85 -40.67 -4.11
CA ASP A 184 40.43 -41.08 -4.09
C ASP A 184 40.17 -42.15 -5.15
N TYR A 185 40.65 -41.90 -6.38
CA TYR A 185 40.52 -42.84 -7.50
C TYR A 185 41.21 -44.15 -7.23
N GLU A 186 42.42 -44.14 -6.67
CA GLU A 186 43.18 -45.33 -6.30
C GLU A 186 42.45 -46.13 -5.23
N ALA A 187 41.91 -45.47 -4.18
CA ALA A 187 41.17 -46.10 -3.11
C ALA A 187 39.92 -46.85 -3.62
N ILE A 188 39.12 -46.16 -4.43
CA ILE A 188 37.86 -46.71 -5.01
C ILE A 188 38.19 -47.82 -6.02
N THR A 189 39.21 -47.63 -6.86
CA THR A 189 39.63 -48.61 -7.83
C THR A 189 40.17 -49.87 -7.14
N PHE A 190 40.89 -49.73 -6.02
CA PHE A 190 41.38 -50.81 -5.22
C PHE A 190 40.24 -51.67 -4.64
N GLU A 191 39.27 -51.02 -3.99
CA GLU A 191 38.12 -51.69 -3.40
C GLU A 191 37.25 -52.42 -4.45
N ASN A 192 36.93 -51.74 -5.55
CA ASN A 192 36.07 -52.30 -6.60
C ASN A 192 36.78 -53.30 -7.51
N ARG A 193 38.09 -53.43 -7.39
CA ARG A 193 38.92 -54.23 -8.29
C ARG A 193 38.69 -53.93 -9.76
N SER A 194 38.36 -52.67 -10.07
CA SER A 194 37.92 -52.27 -11.41
C SER A 194 39.05 -52.03 -12.39
N ASN A 195 40.29 -51.82 -11.87
CA ASN A 195 41.50 -51.64 -12.69
C ASN A 195 42.74 -52.24 -12.02
N PRO A 196 43.10 -53.50 -12.37
CA PRO A 196 44.24 -54.17 -11.79
C PRO A 196 45.57 -53.44 -11.96
N ILE A 197 45.72 -52.68 -13.06
CA ILE A 197 46.95 -51.94 -13.33
C ILE A 197 47.13 -50.80 -12.30
N VAL A 198 46.08 -50.09 -11.93
CA VAL A 198 46.12 -48.99 -10.93
C VAL A 198 46.47 -49.59 -9.55
N THR A 199 45.82 -50.70 -9.18
CA THR A 199 46.09 -51.40 -7.94
C THR A 199 47.55 -51.87 -7.86
N GLN A 200 48.04 -52.48 -8.92
CA GLN A 200 49.44 -52.96 -8.97
C GLN A 200 50.42 -51.77 -8.92
N ARG A 201 50.15 -50.68 -9.62
CA ARG A 201 50.97 -49.46 -9.53
C ARG A 201 50.98 -48.85 -8.14
N LEU A 202 49.89 -48.83 -7.46
CA LEU A 202 49.80 -48.35 -6.09
C LEU A 202 50.66 -49.15 -5.16
N LEU A 203 50.52 -50.48 -5.21
CA LEU A 203 51.32 -51.40 -4.37
C LEU A 203 52.82 -51.29 -4.70
N PHE A 204 53.17 -51.28 -5.99
CA PHE A 204 54.59 -51.14 -6.42
C PHE A 204 55.16 -49.76 -6.00
N ARG A 205 54.44 -48.69 -6.13
CA ARG A 205 54.89 -47.35 -5.71
C ARG A 205 55.15 -47.29 -4.21
N THR A 206 54.35 -48.00 -3.42
CA THR A 206 54.26 -47.84 -1.98
C THR A 206 55.17 -48.89 -1.29
N CYS A 207 55.11 -50.18 -1.75
CA CYS A 207 55.73 -51.27 -1.11
C CYS A 207 56.94 -51.85 -1.89
N GLY A 208 57.20 -51.34 -3.10
CA GLY A 208 58.25 -51.85 -3.99
C GLY A 208 57.83 -53.08 -4.77
N ASP A 209 58.79 -53.84 -5.29
CA ASP A 209 58.60 -55.09 -6.02
C ASP A 209 58.09 -56.17 -5.07
N THR A 210 56.79 -56.49 -5.16
CA THR A 210 56.14 -57.48 -4.36
C THR A 210 55.82 -58.72 -5.19
N ASP A 211 56.03 -59.92 -4.65
CA ASP A 211 55.59 -61.14 -5.31
C ASP A 211 54.06 -61.16 -5.47
N PRO A 212 53.50 -61.26 -6.71
CA PRO A 212 52.09 -61.28 -6.94
C PRO A 212 51.31 -62.38 -6.23
N ASN A 213 52.03 -63.42 -5.76
CA ASN A 213 51.45 -64.59 -5.10
C ASN A 213 51.46 -64.50 -3.58
N THR A 214 52.20 -63.55 -2.97
CA THR A 214 52.31 -63.39 -1.52
C THR A 214 52.08 -61.95 -1.09
N MET A 215 50.99 -61.70 -0.34
CA MET A 215 50.70 -60.38 0.24
C MET A 215 51.73 -60.08 1.38
N SER A 216 52.54 -59.06 1.19
CA SER A 216 53.44 -58.55 2.20
C SER A 216 52.68 -57.82 3.33
N PRO A 217 53.23 -57.56 4.50
CA PRO A 217 52.61 -56.72 5.52
C PRO A 217 52.30 -55.34 4.99
N CYS A 218 53.14 -54.70 4.17
CA CYS A 218 52.95 -53.42 3.52
C CYS A 218 51.76 -53.45 2.60
N ASP A 219 51.60 -54.51 1.78
CA ASP A 219 50.43 -54.60 0.86
C ASP A 219 49.10 -54.62 1.64
N ARG A 220 49.05 -55.32 2.79
CA ARG A 220 47.86 -55.36 3.65
C ARG A 220 47.56 -54.01 4.30
N ASP A 221 48.59 -53.29 4.71
CA ASP A 221 48.41 -51.94 5.30
C ASP A 221 47.89 -50.97 4.27
N VAL A 222 48.43 -51.01 3.04
CA VAL A 222 47.91 -50.20 1.90
C VAL A 222 46.46 -50.58 1.54
N GLU A 223 46.15 -51.91 1.51
CA GLU A 223 44.78 -52.36 1.27
C GLU A 223 43.84 -51.84 2.36
N GLN A 224 44.20 -51.93 3.63
CA GLN A 224 43.39 -51.47 4.74
C GLN A 224 43.15 -49.93 4.69
N GLU A 225 44.19 -49.18 4.38
CA GLU A 225 44.07 -47.72 4.22
C GLU A 225 43.20 -47.36 3.02
N ALA A 226 43.35 -48.01 1.86
CA ALA A 226 42.55 -47.80 0.67
C ALA A 226 41.05 -48.10 0.95
N LEU A 227 40.75 -49.23 1.63
CA LEU A 227 39.38 -49.56 2.03
C LEU A 227 38.80 -48.58 3.03
N THR A 228 39.59 -48.11 3.99
CA THR A 228 39.19 -47.11 4.96
C THR A 228 38.84 -45.77 4.28
N LEU A 229 39.66 -45.30 3.37
CA LEU A 229 39.46 -44.07 2.59
C LEU A 229 38.24 -44.22 1.68
N SER A 230 38.10 -45.32 0.94
CA SER A 230 36.97 -45.59 0.07
C SER A 230 35.63 -45.59 0.83
N ASN A 231 35.58 -46.28 2.00
CA ASN A 231 34.40 -46.28 2.85
C ASN A 231 34.03 -44.85 3.35
N HIS A 232 35.03 -44.08 3.74
CA HIS A 232 34.82 -42.69 4.15
C HIS A 232 34.23 -41.84 3.03
N LEU A 233 34.78 -41.90 1.82
CA LEU A 233 34.30 -41.18 0.65
C LEU A 233 32.88 -41.58 0.28
N ARG A 234 32.54 -42.87 0.33
CA ARG A 234 31.18 -43.35 0.11
C ARG A 234 30.20 -42.85 1.17
N GLN A 235 30.60 -42.80 2.43
CA GLN A 235 29.77 -42.27 3.51
C GLN A 235 29.44 -40.78 3.30
N LEU A 236 30.44 -39.96 2.95
CA LEU A 236 30.25 -38.54 2.64
C LEU A 236 29.29 -38.36 1.47
N THR A 237 29.49 -39.11 0.39
CA THR A 237 28.63 -39.11 -0.79
C THR A 237 27.20 -39.51 -0.44
N ALA A 238 27.00 -40.60 0.31
CA ALA A 238 25.67 -41.07 0.72
C ALA A 238 24.92 -40.01 1.56
N GLN A 239 25.62 -39.33 2.47
CA GLN A 239 25.05 -38.25 3.29
C GLN A 239 24.61 -37.05 2.42
N SER A 240 25.43 -36.63 1.47
CA SER A 240 25.10 -35.51 0.56
C SER A 240 23.94 -35.88 -0.37
N VAL A 241 23.96 -37.09 -0.96
CA VAL A 241 22.86 -37.61 -1.81
C VAL A 241 21.54 -37.67 -1.01
N ALA A 242 21.57 -38.20 0.22
CA ALA A 242 20.38 -38.23 1.08
C ALA A 242 19.88 -36.84 1.43
N GLY A 243 20.79 -35.92 1.71
CA GLY A 243 20.46 -34.51 1.99
C GLY A 243 19.84 -33.81 0.80
N PHE A 244 20.42 -33.94 -0.40
CA PHE A 244 19.82 -33.38 -1.65
C PHE A 244 18.46 -34.03 -1.94
N ALA A 245 18.31 -35.34 -1.78
CA ALA A 245 17.04 -36.01 -2.01
C ALA A 245 15.94 -35.53 -1.04
N SER A 246 16.28 -35.35 0.25
CA SER A 246 15.36 -34.80 1.25
C SER A 246 14.94 -33.38 0.90
N LEU A 247 15.91 -32.54 0.54
CA LEU A 247 15.65 -31.16 0.13
C LEU A 247 14.74 -31.08 -1.10
N LEU A 248 14.99 -31.87 -2.13
CA LEU A 248 14.18 -31.91 -3.35
C LEU A 248 12.76 -32.40 -3.07
N ARG A 249 12.58 -33.41 -2.20
CA ARG A 249 11.23 -33.86 -1.78
C ARG A 249 10.44 -32.73 -1.10
N ASN A 250 11.10 -31.97 -0.22
CA ASN A 250 10.46 -30.83 0.46
C ASN A 250 10.10 -29.69 -0.52
N LEU A 251 10.89 -29.51 -1.57
CA LEU A 251 10.64 -28.49 -2.60
C LEU A 251 9.52 -28.86 -3.58
N ARG A 252 9.06 -30.12 -3.60
CA ARG A 252 7.98 -30.58 -4.46
C ARG A 252 6.67 -29.82 -4.21
N ASP A 253 6.38 -29.51 -2.94
CA ASP A 253 5.16 -28.79 -2.54
C ASP A 253 5.26 -27.27 -2.74
N VAL A 254 6.42 -26.74 -3.10
CA VAL A 254 6.61 -25.33 -3.42
C VAL A 254 6.27 -25.09 -4.89
N GLU A 255 5.28 -24.23 -5.14
CA GLU A 255 4.85 -23.89 -6.50
C GLU A 255 5.90 -23.05 -7.26
N GLY A 256 5.86 -23.15 -8.59
CA GLY A 256 6.75 -22.40 -9.47
C GLY A 256 8.11 -23.08 -9.74
N THR A 257 8.82 -22.54 -10.74
CA THR A 257 10.15 -22.99 -11.10
C THR A 257 11.17 -22.46 -10.10
N LYS A 258 12.05 -23.33 -9.64
CA LYS A 258 13.10 -23.03 -8.65
C LYS A 258 14.49 -23.23 -9.26
N SER A 259 15.40 -22.32 -8.97
CA SER A 259 16.82 -22.46 -9.30
C SER A 259 17.62 -22.86 -8.05
N MET A 260 18.19 -24.03 -8.06
CA MET A 260 19.10 -24.50 -7.01
C MET A 260 20.54 -24.28 -7.45
N ILE A 261 21.34 -23.64 -6.64
CA ILE A 261 22.76 -23.39 -6.87
C ILE A 261 23.54 -24.14 -5.80
N ILE A 262 24.17 -25.25 -6.20
CA ILE A 262 24.97 -26.09 -5.29
C ILE A 262 26.42 -25.64 -5.32
N LEU A 263 27.00 -25.44 -4.17
CA LEU A 263 28.42 -25.23 -3.97
C LEU A 263 29.02 -26.54 -3.41
N SER A 264 29.96 -27.10 -4.15
CA SER A 264 30.64 -28.37 -3.77
C SER A 264 32.05 -28.42 -4.38
N GLN A 265 32.91 -29.24 -3.85
CA GLN A 265 34.20 -29.64 -4.48
C GLN A 265 34.13 -31.01 -5.15
N GLY A 266 32.95 -31.65 -5.15
CA GLY A 266 32.74 -32.91 -5.83
C GLY A 266 31.69 -33.79 -5.19
N LEU A 267 31.19 -34.76 -5.96
CA LEU A 267 30.25 -35.76 -5.47
C LEU A 267 30.62 -37.09 -6.16
N MET A 268 31.23 -37.98 -5.42
CA MET A 268 31.78 -39.20 -5.96
C MET A 268 30.70 -40.27 -6.13
N ILE A 269 30.08 -40.27 -7.29
CA ILE A 269 29.08 -41.28 -7.68
C ILE A 269 29.74 -42.25 -8.66
N GLU A 270 29.84 -43.48 -8.27
CA GLU A 270 30.45 -44.53 -9.06
C GLU A 270 29.52 -45.19 -10.11
N GLY A 271 30.12 -45.81 -11.10
CA GLY A 271 29.46 -46.73 -12.03
C GLY A 271 28.36 -46.11 -12.89
N SER A 272 27.13 -46.59 -12.77
CA SER A 272 26.03 -46.28 -13.67
C SER A 272 25.43 -44.87 -13.53
N GLN A 273 25.93 -44.04 -12.65
CA GLN A 273 25.37 -42.72 -12.32
C GLN A 273 23.87 -42.79 -11.89
N ALA A 274 23.43 -43.93 -11.33
CA ALA A 274 22.03 -44.16 -10.99
C ALA A 274 21.54 -43.20 -9.93
N GLU A 275 22.35 -42.86 -8.93
CA GLU A 275 22.02 -41.94 -7.84
C GLU A 275 21.86 -40.50 -8.36
N ALA A 276 22.77 -40.04 -9.24
CA ALA A 276 22.68 -38.75 -9.86
C ALA A 276 21.42 -38.64 -10.74
N SER A 277 21.03 -39.74 -11.41
CA SER A 277 19.84 -39.82 -12.20
C SER A 277 18.58 -39.80 -11.35
N ALA A 278 18.59 -40.46 -10.19
CA ALA A 278 17.51 -40.45 -9.23
C ALA A 278 17.27 -39.04 -8.63
N LEU A 279 18.40 -38.35 -8.29
CA LEU A 279 18.33 -36.93 -7.86
C LEU A 279 17.75 -36.04 -8.94
N ALA A 280 18.11 -36.25 -10.22
CA ALA A 280 17.57 -35.49 -11.34
C ALA A 280 16.07 -35.74 -11.54
N THR A 281 15.58 -36.95 -11.27
CA THR A 281 14.14 -37.24 -11.28
C THR A 281 13.41 -36.48 -10.18
N LEU A 282 13.93 -36.49 -8.95
CA LEU A 282 13.37 -35.69 -7.85
C LEU A 282 13.40 -34.19 -8.15
N ALA A 283 14.45 -33.69 -8.80
CA ALA A 283 14.53 -32.29 -9.22
C ALA A 283 13.47 -31.95 -10.28
N ALA A 284 13.20 -32.87 -11.22
CA ALA A 284 12.15 -32.70 -12.21
C ALA A 284 10.75 -32.67 -11.59
N GLU A 285 10.47 -33.57 -10.64
CA GLU A 285 9.22 -33.59 -9.87
C GLU A 285 9.00 -32.28 -9.08
N ALA A 286 10.08 -31.76 -8.50
CA ALA A 286 10.06 -30.54 -7.71
C ALA A 286 10.16 -29.25 -8.56
N ARG A 287 10.24 -29.35 -9.89
CA ARG A 287 10.48 -28.21 -10.81
C ARG A 287 11.73 -27.40 -10.44
N VAL A 288 12.80 -28.09 -10.09
CA VAL A 288 14.10 -27.50 -9.71
C VAL A 288 15.10 -27.61 -10.85
N ASN A 289 15.70 -26.48 -11.24
CA ASN A 289 16.85 -26.43 -12.15
C ASN A 289 18.11 -26.40 -11.28
N VAL A 290 19.02 -27.36 -11.50
CA VAL A 290 20.20 -27.53 -10.64
C VAL A 290 21.43 -26.99 -11.34
N ASN A 291 22.02 -25.93 -10.82
CA ASN A 291 23.31 -25.41 -11.24
C ASN A 291 24.36 -25.72 -10.16
N VAL A 292 25.55 -26.09 -10.58
CA VAL A 292 26.63 -26.43 -9.66
C VAL A 292 27.79 -25.45 -9.85
N LEU A 293 28.23 -24.86 -8.75
CA LEU A 293 29.49 -24.14 -8.64
C LEU A 293 30.51 -25.08 -8.02
N MET A 294 31.33 -25.68 -8.85
CA MET A 294 32.38 -26.61 -8.42
C MET A 294 33.67 -25.87 -8.17
N PHE A 295 34.13 -25.87 -6.97
CA PHE A 295 35.42 -25.30 -6.55
C PHE A 295 36.52 -26.31 -6.77
N ALA A 296 37.61 -25.88 -7.40
CA ALA A 296 38.76 -26.74 -7.62
C ALA A 296 39.38 -27.14 -6.27
N THR A 297 39.57 -28.45 -6.06
CA THR A 297 40.33 -28.97 -4.96
C THR A 297 41.79 -28.58 -5.16
N GLN A 298 42.43 -28.02 -4.14
CA GLN A 298 43.88 -27.87 -4.17
C GLN A 298 44.50 -29.26 -4.05
N ILE A 299 44.90 -29.80 -5.17
CA ILE A 299 45.56 -31.10 -5.22
C ILE A 299 47.03 -30.86 -4.93
N GLY A 300 47.47 -31.28 -3.73
CA GLY A 300 48.84 -31.23 -3.29
C GLY A 300 49.31 -29.91 -2.67
N SER A 301 49.80 -29.93 -1.47
CA SER A 301 50.63 -28.86 -0.94
C SER A 301 52.05 -29.00 -1.53
N ALA A 302 52.75 -27.87 -1.76
CA ALA A 302 54.11 -27.86 -2.25
C ALA A 302 55.12 -28.60 -1.33
N SER A 303 54.65 -29.02 -0.14
CA SER A 303 55.40 -29.84 0.83
C SER A 303 55.17 -31.34 0.70
N GLU A 304 54.20 -31.81 -0.09
CA GLU A 304 53.96 -33.22 -0.33
C GLU A 304 54.91 -33.76 -1.41
N SER A 305 55.85 -34.59 -1.02
CA SER A 305 56.91 -35.13 -1.88
C SER A 305 56.44 -36.17 -2.90
N ARG A 306 55.12 -36.49 -2.95
CA ARG A 306 54.53 -37.48 -3.86
C ARG A 306 53.21 -36.93 -4.43
N ILE A 307 53.27 -36.47 -5.69
CA ILE A 307 52.09 -36.13 -6.46
C ILE A 307 51.48 -37.44 -6.98
N SER A 308 50.18 -37.68 -6.70
CA SER A 308 49.48 -38.84 -7.25
C SER A 308 49.41 -38.76 -8.78
N GLU A 309 49.77 -39.86 -9.47
CA GLU A 309 49.65 -39.96 -10.93
C GLU A 309 48.18 -39.94 -11.43
N THR A 310 47.24 -40.08 -10.52
CA THR A 310 45.79 -40.21 -10.81
C THR A 310 45.00 -38.91 -10.65
N VAL A 311 45.66 -37.76 -10.58
CA VAL A 311 45.02 -36.43 -10.37
C VAL A 311 43.85 -36.12 -11.36
N ALA A 312 44.00 -36.51 -12.62
CA ALA A 312 42.94 -36.31 -13.61
C ALA A 312 41.74 -37.22 -13.34
N GLN A 313 41.96 -38.46 -12.96
CA GLN A 313 40.96 -39.45 -12.62
C GLN A 313 40.22 -39.06 -11.32
N ASP A 314 40.93 -38.53 -10.31
CA ASP A 314 40.34 -38.02 -9.08
C ASP A 314 39.34 -36.88 -9.38
N ARG A 315 39.77 -35.95 -10.21
CA ARG A 315 38.90 -34.86 -10.64
C ARG A 315 37.67 -35.35 -11.41
N ASP A 316 37.86 -36.22 -12.41
CA ASP A 316 36.78 -36.76 -13.23
C ASP A 316 35.77 -37.55 -12.36
N LEU A 317 36.28 -38.31 -11.35
CA LEU A 317 35.41 -39.02 -10.41
C LEU A 317 34.54 -38.08 -9.55
N ARG A 318 35.14 -36.99 -9.04
CA ARG A 318 34.42 -35.96 -8.25
C ARG A 318 33.41 -35.17 -9.08
N GLU A 319 33.72 -34.91 -10.36
CA GLU A 319 32.85 -34.10 -11.25
C GLU A 319 31.68 -34.88 -11.82
N ALA A 320 31.88 -36.16 -12.21
CA ALA A 320 30.90 -36.90 -13.02
C ALA A 320 29.49 -36.99 -12.41
N GLY A 321 29.42 -37.16 -11.09
CA GLY A 321 28.12 -37.18 -10.36
C GLY A 321 27.39 -35.86 -10.42
N LEU A 322 28.08 -34.76 -10.16
CA LEU A 322 27.52 -33.42 -10.18
C LEU A 322 27.14 -32.96 -11.61
N GLU A 323 27.99 -33.29 -12.61
CA GLU A 323 27.72 -32.97 -14.02
C GLU A 323 26.47 -33.71 -14.52
N THR A 324 26.33 -34.99 -14.17
CA THR A 324 25.16 -35.79 -14.51
C THR A 324 23.88 -35.22 -13.84
N PHE A 325 23.96 -34.87 -12.56
CA PHE A 325 22.84 -34.30 -11.82
C PHE A 325 22.39 -32.95 -12.43
N ALA A 326 23.34 -32.02 -12.61
CA ALA A 326 23.06 -30.72 -13.21
C ALA A 326 22.51 -30.84 -14.66
N GLY A 327 23.21 -31.63 -15.49
CA GLY A 327 22.87 -31.77 -16.91
C GLY A 327 21.49 -32.42 -17.17
N ARG A 328 21.04 -33.32 -16.30
CA ARG A 328 19.70 -33.94 -16.39
C ARG A 328 18.60 -33.07 -15.78
N SER A 329 18.97 -32.12 -14.91
CA SER A 329 18.07 -31.19 -14.22
C SER A 329 17.99 -29.82 -14.89
N ARG A 330 18.27 -29.68 -16.17
CA ARG A 330 18.27 -28.43 -16.96
C ARG A 330 19.31 -27.39 -16.54
N GLY A 331 20.24 -27.71 -15.68
CA GLY A 331 21.29 -26.80 -15.22
C GLY A 331 22.65 -27.07 -15.87
N SER A 332 23.65 -26.48 -15.27
CA SER A 332 25.05 -26.55 -15.71
C SER A 332 26.00 -26.66 -14.54
N LEU A 333 27.14 -27.30 -14.79
CA LEU A 333 28.27 -27.30 -13.88
C LEU A 333 29.26 -26.22 -14.30
N PHE A 334 29.62 -25.35 -13.38
CA PHE A 334 30.58 -24.25 -13.53
C PHE A 334 31.82 -24.53 -12.66
N ARG A 335 32.96 -24.69 -13.30
CA ARG A 335 34.24 -24.83 -12.58
C ARG A 335 34.73 -23.45 -12.13
N VAL A 336 34.84 -23.25 -10.84
CA VAL A 336 35.30 -21.98 -10.24
C VAL A 336 36.81 -22.04 -10.10
N VAL A 337 37.54 -21.36 -11.00
CA VAL A 337 38.99 -21.23 -10.98
C VAL A 337 39.35 -19.75 -10.86
N ALA A 338 40.09 -19.37 -9.84
CA ALA A 338 40.67 -18.04 -9.56
C ALA A 338 39.72 -16.83 -9.53
N ASN A 339 39.00 -16.47 -10.57
CA ASN A 339 38.08 -15.33 -10.55
C ASN A 339 36.62 -15.75 -10.87
N PRO A 340 35.74 -15.80 -9.88
CA PRO A 340 34.37 -16.27 -10.04
C PRO A 340 33.42 -15.26 -10.71
N GLN A 341 33.81 -14.01 -10.93
CA GLN A 341 32.88 -12.94 -11.35
C GLN A 341 32.18 -13.25 -12.67
N TYR A 342 32.90 -13.66 -13.71
CA TYR A 342 32.35 -14.06 -15.00
C TYR A 342 31.36 -15.23 -14.89
N ILE A 343 31.68 -16.19 -14.02
CA ILE A 343 30.82 -17.36 -13.76
C ILE A 343 29.50 -16.92 -13.15
N PHE A 344 29.53 -15.99 -12.20
CA PHE A 344 28.30 -15.46 -11.59
C PHE A 344 27.47 -14.62 -12.54
N GLU A 345 28.08 -13.84 -13.41
CA GLU A 345 27.38 -13.09 -14.46
C GLU A 345 26.69 -14.04 -15.43
N ARG A 346 27.39 -15.08 -15.86
CA ARG A 346 26.84 -16.13 -16.71
C ARG A 346 25.73 -16.91 -16.02
N LEU A 347 25.93 -17.33 -14.78
CA LEU A 347 24.92 -18.03 -13.99
C LEU A 347 23.65 -17.15 -13.82
N ARG A 348 23.82 -15.88 -13.47
CA ARG A 348 22.69 -14.93 -13.40
C ARG A 348 21.96 -14.83 -14.73
N SER A 349 22.67 -14.69 -15.82
CA SER A 349 22.09 -14.65 -17.18
C SER A 349 21.31 -15.92 -17.52
N GLU A 350 21.86 -17.08 -17.18
CA GLU A 350 21.23 -18.39 -17.47
C GLU A 350 19.96 -18.63 -16.62
N ILE A 351 19.96 -18.20 -15.35
CA ILE A 351 18.77 -18.32 -14.49
C ILE A 351 17.76 -17.20 -14.70
N SER A 352 18.13 -16.10 -15.41
CA SER A 352 17.28 -14.92 -15.63
C SER A 352 16.46 -14.98 -16.91
N SER A 353 16.65 -15.96 -17.76
CA SER A 353 15.99 -15.97 -19.04
C SER A 353 15.70 -17.38 -19.55
N HIS A 354 14.44 -17.60 -19.87
CA HIS A 354 13.97 -18.85 -20.44
C HIS A 354 12.72 -18.63 -21.28
N TYR A 355 12.40 -19.59 -22.11
CA TYR A 355 11.11 -19.69 -22.78
C TYR A 355 10.16 -20.52 -21.93
N MET A 356 8.97 -20.01 -21.71
CA MET A 356 7.83 -20.76 -21.21
C MET A 356 7.00 -21.21 -22.42
N LEU A 357 7.05 -22.50 -22.73
CA LEU A 357 6.28 -23.09 -23.81
C LEU A 357 4.96 -23.59 -23.27
N GLY A 358 3.86 -23.17 -23.88
CA GLY A 358 2.55 -23.79 -23.71
C GLY A 358 2.39 -24.93 -24.69
N VAL A 359 2.35 -26.15 -24.18
CA VAL A 359 2.27 -27.39 -24.97
C VAL A 359 0.91 -28.07 -24.73
N GLU A 360 0.22 -28.46 -25.81
CA GLU A 360 -1.07 -29.14 -25.73
C GLU A 360 -0.87 -30.59 -25.28
N PRO A 361 -1.35 -30.99 -24.07
CA PRO A 361 -1.22 -32.37 -23.62
C PRO A 361 -2.27 -33.28 -24.29
N THR A 362 -1.94 -34.54 -24.45
CA THR A 362 -2.90 -35.59 -24.86
C THR A 362 -3.44 -36.32 -23.63
N GLU A 363 -4.51 -37.08 -23.77
CA GLU A 363 -5.06 -37.90 -22.66
C GLU A 363 -4.04 -38.90 -22.09
N ARG A 364 -3.09 -39.38 -22.90
CA ARG A 364 -2.04 -40.27 -22.44
C ARG A 364 -1.03 -39.61 -21.51
N ASP A 365 -0.85 -38.30 -21.64
CA ASP A 365 0.09 -37.52 -20.81
C ASP A 365 -0.48 -37.25 -19.41
N ARG A 366 -1.79 -37.48 -19.21
CA ARG A 366 -2.56 -37.19 -17.98
C ARG A 366 -2.69 -38.36 -17.05
N ASP A 367 -1.89 -39.41 -17.20
CA ASP A 367 -1.95 -40.63 -16.38
C ASP A 367 -1.26 -40.51 -15.02
N GLY A 368 -0.69 -39.32 -14.69
CA GLY A 368 0.02 -39.08 -13.45
C GLY A 368 1.42 -39.69 -13.38
N LYS A 369 1.90 -40.30 -14.46
CA LYS A 369 3.27 -40.85 -14.52
C LYS A 369 4.27 -39.83 -15.03
N VAL A 370 5.54 -40.20 -14.89
CA VAL A 370 6.66 -39.42 -15.43
C VAL A 370 6.87 -39.81 -16.90
N HIS A 371 6.77 -38.85 -17.81
CA HIS A 371 6.99 -39.00 -19.26
C HIS A 371 8.33 -38.40 -19.67
N GLN A 372 8.95 -38.96 -20.71
CA GLN A 372 10.19 -38.42 -21.31
C GLN A 372 9.84 -37.28 -22.26
N ILE A 373 10.35 -36.08 -22.00
CA ILE A 373 10.17 -34.93 -22.88
C ILE A 373 11.48 -34.55 -23.57
N ARG A 374 11.39 -34.17 -24.83
CA ARG A 374 12.49 -33.62 -25.61
C ARG A 374 12.03 -32.35 -26.32
N VAL A 375 12.84 -31.31 -26.18
CA VAL A 375 12.64 -30.04 -26.87
C VAL A 375 13.81 -29.79 -27.79
N THR A 376 13.55 -29.42 -29.02
CA THR A 376 14.54 -29.00 -30.02
C THR A 376 14.12 -27.70 -30.69
N VAL A 377 15.10 -26.96 -31.19
CA VAL A 377 14.88 -25.69 -31.94
C VAL A 377 15.50 -25.82 -33.32
N GLY A 378 14.78 -25.39 -34.35
CA GLY A 378 15.21 -25.50 -35.75
C GLY A 378 16.38 -24.56 -36.13
N ARG A 379 16.78 -23.65 -35.25
CA ARG A 379 17.85 -22.68 -35.45
C ARG A 379 19.24 -23.32 -35.23
N GLN A 380 20.16 -23.10 -36.15
CA GLN A 380 21.55 -23.59 -36.00
C GLN A 380 22.36 -22.74 -35.04
N GLY A 381 23.37 -23.34 -34.40
CA GLY A 381 24.29 -22.63 -33.51
C GLY A 381 23.74 -22.31 -32.12
N VAL A 382 22.58 -22.86 -31.76
CA VAL A 382 21.97 -22.71 -30.44
C VAL A 382 22.05 -24.01 -29.65
N GLN A 383 22.16 -23.87 -28.34
CA GLN A 383 22.05 -24.99 -27.37
C GLN A 383 20.72 -24.90 -26.66
N VAL A 384 19.96 -25.97 -26.65
CA VAL A 384 18.67 -26.08 -25.99
C VAL A 384 18.82 -26.87 -24.70
N ARG A 385 18.39 -26.30 -23.59
CA ARG A 385 18.36 -26.92 -22.27
C ARG A 385 16.92 -26.96 -21.79
N ALA A 386 16.38 -28.16 -21.66
CA ALA A 386 15.03 -28.41 -21.18
C ALA A 386 15.06 -29.61 -20.23
N ARG A 387 14.08 -29.69 -19.35
CA ARG A 387 13.84 -30.91 -18.57
C ARG A 387 13.72 -32.10 -19.52
N ARG A 388 14.23 -33.23 -19.11
CA ARG A 388 14.06 -34.46 -19.87
C ARG A 388 12.86 -35.28 -19.43
N GLN A 389 12.22 -34.87 -18.36
CA GLN A 389 11.07 -35.54 -17.77
C GLN A 389 9.99 -34.52 -17.42
N VAL A 390 8.74 -34.90 -17.55
CA VAL A 390 7.56 -34.14 -17.16
C VAL A 390 6.55 -35.08 -16.53
N GLN A 391 5.86 -34.61 -15.50
CA GLN A 391 4.75 -35.28 -14.89
C GLN A 391 3.53 -34.36 -14.90
N TYR A 392 2.44 -34.82 -15.45
CA TYR A 392 1.18 -34.12 -15.40
C TYR A 392 0.44 -34.49 -14.10
N ALA A 393 0.20 -33.51 -13.25
CA ALA A 393 -0.49 -33.73 -11.99
C ALA A 393 -1.97 -34.07 -12.25
N VAL A 394 -2.39 -35.29 -11.87
CA VAL A 394 -3.81 -35.65 -11.87
C VAL A 394 -4.49 -34.98 -10.69
N ARG A 395 -5.55 -34.22 -10.94
CA ARG A 395 -6.40 -33.63 -9.89
C ARG A 395 -7.26 -34.75 -9.29
N THR A 396 -6.92 -35.20 -8.10
CA THR A 396 -7.75 -36.10 -7.30
C THR A 396 -8.40 -35.34 -6.15
N PRO A 397 -9.57 -35.75 -5.62
CA PRO A 397 -10.19 -35.11 -4.46
C PRO A 397 -9.24 -34.95 -3.27
N ASP A 398 -8.36 -35.93 -3.05
CA ASP A 398 -7.38 -35.93 -1.95
C ASP A 398 -6.25 -34.89 -2.15
N ASN A 399 -5.89 -34.56 -3.42
CA ASN A 399 -4.82 -33.64 -3.75
C ASN A 399 -5.32 -32.21 -3.98
N TRP A 400 -6.63 -32.03 -4.18
CA TRP A 400 -7.24 -30.76 -4.63
C TRP A 400 -8.42 -30.31 -3.78
N SER A 401 -8.56 -30.83 -2.54
CA SER A 401 -9.48 -30.21 -1.59
C SER A 401 -9.03 -28.77 -1.33
N ARG A 402 -9.99 -27.88 -1.12
CA ARG A 402 -9.72 -26.45 -0.88
C ARG A 402 -8.76 -26.23 0.29
N ASP A 403 -8.82 -27.06 1.33
CA ASP A 403 -7.94 -27.00 2.49
C ASP A 403 -6.48 -27.39 2.12
N VAL A 404 -6.31 -28.39 1.25
CA VAL A 404 -4.99 -28.78 0.73
C VAL A 404 -4.40 -27.65 -0.12
N VAL A 405 -5.20 -27.05 -1.02
CA VAL A 405 -4.77 -25.89 -1.82
C VAL A 405 -4.41 -24.72 -0.91
N MET A 406 -5.25 -24.39 0.07
CA MET A 406 -4.99 -23.32 1.04
C MET A 406 -3.68 -23.54 1.79
N GLY A 407 -3.48 -24.76 2.32
CA GLY A 407 -2.24 -25.09 3.03
C GLY A 407 -1.00 -25.01 2.15
N ARG A 408 -1.11 -25.34 0.86
CA ARG A 408 -0.06 -25.20 -0.14
C ARG A 408 0.25 -23.71 -0.42
N VAL A 409 -0.79 -22.93 -0.71
CA VAL A 409 -0.68 -21.51 -1.03
C VAL A 409 -0.10 -20.71 0.15
N LEU A 410 -0.51 -21.01 1.38
CA LEU A 410 0.05 -20.37 2.58
C LEU A 410 1.52 -20.71 2.83
N ARG A 411 1.97 -21.90 2.44
CA ARG A 411 3.38 -22.31 2.55
C ARG A 411 4.21 -21.93 1.34
N SER A 412 3.59 -21.72 0.19
CA SER A 412 4.31 -21.37 -1.04
C SER A 412 5.04 -20.04 -0.89
N PRO A 413 6.34 -19.96 -1.14
CA PRO A 413 7.05 -18.68 -1.17
C PRO A 413 6.66 -17.80 -2.36
N SER A 414 6.04 -18.34 -3.41
CA SER A 414 5.55 -17.60 -4.56
C SER A 414 4.18 -17.00 -4.28
N ALA A 415 3.90 -15.82 -4.83
CA ALA A 415 2.56 -15.24 -4.80
C ALA A 415 1.68 -15.90 -5.88
N ASN A 416 0.50 -16.35 -5.50
CA ASN A 416 -0.53 -16.82 -6.43
C ASN A 416 -1.33 -15.60 -6.90
N THR A 417 -1.57 -15.50 -8.21
CA THR A 417 -2.12 -14.29 -8.85
C THR A 417 -3.48 -14.49 -9.53
N GLU A 418 -4.04 -15.71 -9.51
CA GLU A 418 -5.32 -16.02 -10.14
C GLU A 418 -6.50 -15.27 -9.48
N LEU A 419 -6.39 -14.96 -8.17
CA LEU A 419 -7.26 -14.04 -7.46
C LEU A 419 -6.45 -12.78 -7.11
N PRO A 420 -6.76 -11.63 -7.74
CA PRO A 420 -6.11 -10.37 -7.39
C PRO A 420 -6.39 -10.00 -5.93
N MET A 421 -5.33 -9.71 -5.19
CA MET A 421 -5.40 -9.41 -3.77
C MET A 421 -4.52 -8.22 -3.39
N ARG A 422 -5.00 -7.40 -2.44
CA ARG A 422 -4.25 -6.35 -1.78
C ARG A 422 -4.30 -6.57 -0.28
N PHE A 423 -3.24 -6.19 0.40
CA PHE A 423 -3.08 -6.49 1.82
C PHE A 423 -2.37 -5.35 2.55
N SER A 424 -2.90 -4.99 3.70
CA SER A 424 -2.33 -4.02 4.63
C SER A 424 -2.40 -4.55 6.06
N THR A 425 -1.53 -4.03 6.92
CA THR A 425 -1.49 -4.38 8.33
C THR A 425 -1.50 -3.15 9.20
N TYR A 426 -2.05 -3.29 10.42
CA TYR A 426 -2.07 -2.23 11.42
C TYR A 426 -1.75 -2.81 12.79
N THR A 427 -1.01 -2.07 13.59
CA THR A 427 -0.56 -2.48 14.91
C THR A 427 -1.10 -1.55 16.00
N PHE A 428 -1.68 -2.16 17.06
CA PHE A 428 -2.17 -1.48 18.24
C PHE A 428 -1.82 -2.27 19.49
N ARG A 429 -2.00 -1.68 20.69
CA ARG A 429 -1.89 -2.40 21.95
C ARG A 429 -3.05 -3.39 22.07
N ASP A 430 -2.74 -4.65 22.36
CA ASP A 430 -3.76 -5.65 22.62
C ASP A 430 -4.37 -5.51 24.02
N ALA A 431 -5.54 -6.14 24.21
CA ALA A 431 -6.17 -6.24 25.53
C ALA A 431 -5.39 -7.17 26.46
N GLU A 432 -4.71 -8.18 25.91
CA GLU A 432 -3.80 -9.06 26.64
C GLU A 432 -2.48 -8.31 26.93
N PRO A 433 -2.08 -8.23 28.21
CA PRO A 433 -0.87 -7.49 28.59
C PRO A 433 0.39 -8.00 27.90
N GLY A 434 1.17 -7.09 27.34
CA GLY A 434 2.44 -7.41 26.64
C GLY A 434 2.28 -7.83 25.19
N LYS A 435 1.07 -8.10 24.69
CA LYS A 435 0.79 -8.42 23.30
C LYS A 435 0.53 -7.18 22.44
N VAL A 436 0.71 -7.37 21.16
CA VAL A 436 0.39 -6.41 20.09
C VAL A 436 -0.79 -6.93 19.30
N LYS A 437 -1.83 -6.13 19.19
CA LYS A 437 -2.96 -6.38 18.30
C LYS A 437 -2.53 -6.09 16.87
N LEU A 438 -2.45 -7.12 16.06
CA LEU A 438 -2.15 -7.03 14.64
C LEU A 438 -3.45 -7.20 13.84
N ILE A 439 -3.88 -6.14 13.16
CA ILE A 439 -5.03 -6.17 12.26
C ILE A 439 -4.53 -6.49 10.85
N LEU A 440 -5.09 -7.53 10.26
CA LEU A 440 -4.84 -7.98 8.90
C LEU A 440 -6.02 -7.55 8.03
N ALA A 441 -5.81 -6.61 7.13
CA ALA A 441 -6.84 -6.09 6.24
C ALA A 441 -6.53 -6.46 4.78
N ALA A 442 -7.47 -7.07 4.08
CA ALA A 442 -7.32 -7.47 2.70
C ALA A 442 -8.48 -7.02 1.82
N GLU A 443 -8.18 -6.78 0.55
CA GLU A 443 -9.13 -6.62 -0.54
C GLU A 443 -8.88 -7.71 -1.57
N ILE A 444 -9.94 -8.42 -1.95
CA ILE A 444 -9.92 -9.50 -2.94
C ILE A 444 -10.83 -9.05 -4.08
N ASP A 445 -10.29 -9.02 -5.30
CA ASP A 445 -10.99 -8.51 -6.48
C ASP A 445 -11.20 -9.63 -7.52
N PRO A 446 -12.24 -10.47 -7.36
CA PRO A 446 -12.58 -11.49 -8.34
C PRO A 446 -13.02 -10.80 -9.65
N GLU A 447 -12.70 -11.39 -10.80
CA GLU A 447 -13.01 -10.84 -12.12
C GLU A 447 -14.48 -10.49 -12.34
N SER A 448 -15.40 -11.23 -11.70
CA SER A 448 -16.84 -10.95 -11.74
C SER A 448 -17.57 -11.60 -10.56
N MET A 449 -18.63 -10.95 -10.12
CA MET A 449 -19.58 -11.47 -9.11
C MET A 449 -20.93 -11.81 -9.73
N ALA A 450 -20.93 -12.48 -10.88
CA ALA A 450 -22.17 -12.89 -11.55
C ALA A 450 -22.97 -13.92 -10.75
N LYS A 451 -22.35 -14.60 -9.80
CA LYS A 451 -22.94 -15.62 -8.91
C LYS A 451 -22.40 -15.45 -7.50
N GLU A 452 -23.01 -16.14 -6.55
CA GLU A 452 -22.50 -16.29 -5.20
C GLU A 452 -21.06 -16.83 -5.23
N LEU A 453 -20.16 -16.20 -4.46
CA LEU A 453 -18.76 -16.59 -4.34
C LEU A 453 -18.49 -17.22 -2.98
N ASP A 454 -18.18 -18.51 -2.98
CA ASP A 454 -17.72 -19.24 -1.80
C ASP A 454 -16.18 -19.19 -1.75
N LEU A 455 -15.65 -18.43 -0.82
CA LEU A 455 -14.23 -18.15 -0.68
C LEU A 455 -13.71 -18.67 0.66
N ALA A 456 -12.68 -19.51 0.63
CA ALA A 456 -11.85 -19.77 1.80
C ALA A 456 -10.76 -18.70 1.89
N ILE A 457 -10.60 -18.09 3.06
CA ILE A 457 -9.57 -17.11 3.33
C ILE A 457 -8.73 -17.63 4.49
N GLY A 458 -7.43 -17.64 4.32
CA GLY A 458 -6.49 -18.12 5.33
C GLY A 458 -5.32 -17.17 5.52
N PHE A 459 -4.71 -17.21 6.70
CA PHE A 459 -3.49 -16.47 6.98
C PHE A 459 -2.48 -17.33 7.73
N ALA A 460 -1.20 -17.00 7.58
CA ALA A 460 -0.09 -17.59 8.34
C ALA A 460 0.90 -16.49 8.72
N ILE A 461 1.33 -16.52 9.97
CA ILE A 461 2.31 -15.60 10.54
C ILE A 461 3.56 -16.40 10.89
N PHE A 462 4.68 -15.96 10.38
CA PHE A 462 5.99 -16.58 10.58
C PHE A 462 6.89 -15.59 11.33
N ASP A 463 7.75 -16.11 12.19
CA ASP A 463 8.81 -15.32 12.81
C ASP A 463 9.92 -14.97 11.80
N ASN A 464 10.95 -14.25 12.26
CA ASN A 464 12.08 -13.84 11.43
C ASN A 464 12.96 -15.02 10.94
N LEU A 465 12.79 -16.21 11.52
CA LEU A 465 13.49 -17.45 11.11
C LEU A 465 12.62 -18.30 10.16
N GLY A 466 11.39 -17.86 9.85
CA GLY A 466 10.47 -18.59 8.99
C GLY A 466 9.64 -19.67 9.71
N LYS A 467 9.73 -19.75 11.06
CA LYS A 467 8.94 -20.70 11.85
C LYS A 467 7.48 -20.18 11.96
N PRO A 468 6.47 -21.01 11.71
CA PRO A 468 5.09 -20.59 11.90
C PRO A 468 4.77 -20.35 13.37
N VAL A 469 4.21 -19.16 13.65
CA VAL A 469 3.83 -18.70 14.99
C VAL A 469 2.31 -18.82 15.19
N LEU A 470 1.55 -18.40 14.18
CA LEU A 470 0.08 -18.38 14.23
C LEU A 470 -0.47 -18.56 12.82
N GLY A 471 -1.63 -19.17 12.71
CA GLY A 471 -2.34 -19.30 11.46
C GLY A 471 -3.81 -19.63 11.70
N GLY A 472 -4.63 -19.33 10.71
CA GLY A 472 -6.06 -19.59 10.74
C GLY A 472 -6.65 -19.55 9.33
N GLN A 473 -7.83 -20.14 9.20
CA GLN A 473 -8.62 -20.06 7.99
C GLN A 473 -10.10 -19.97 8.33
N GLU A 474 -10.85 -19.31 7.48
CA GLU A 474 -12.30 -19.26 7.55
C GLU A 474 -12.91 -19.34 6.15
N ARG A 475 -14.15 -19.79 6.10
CA ARG A 475 -14.94 -19.82 4.87
C ARG A 475 -16.01 -18.76 4.93
N LYS A 476 -16.08 -17.95 3.87
CA LYS A 476 -17.12 -16.91 3.73
C LYS A 476 -17.82 -17.04 2.38
N ILE A 477 -19.12 -16.86 2.42
CA ILE A 477 -19.98 -16.88 1.24
C ILE A 477 -20.45 -15.45 1.00
N TYR A 478 -20.16 -14.92 -0.19
CA TYR A 478 -20.51 -13.57 -0.61
C TYR A 478 -21.59 -13.63 -1.67
N SER A 479 -22.66 -12.86 -1.50
CA SER A 479 -23.75 -12.78 -2.48
C SER A 479 -23.30 -12.08 -3.76
N ALA A 480 -24.01 -12.33 -4.86
CA ALA A 480 -23.76 -11.68 -6.16
C ALA A 480 -23.82 -10.14 -6.13
N ASN A 481 -24.50 -9.56 -5.13
CA ASN A 481 -24.64 -8.10 -4.97
C ASN A 481 -23.55 -7.50 -4.06
N THR A 482 -22.59 -8.29 -3.60
CA THR A 482 -21.47 -7.76 -2.79
C THR A 482 -20.65 -6.79 -3.61
N SER A 483 -20.38 -5.59 -3.06
CA SER A 483 -19.55 -4.60 -3.71
C SER A 483 -18.09 -5.07 -3.81
N LEU A 484 -17.48 -4.88 -4.99
CA LEU A 484 -16.07 -5.17 -5.21
C LEU A 484 -15.20 -3.93 -4.89
N PRO A 485 -13.97 -4.15 -4.41
CA PRO A 485 -13.38 -5.42 -3.99
C PRO A 485 -14.01 -5.97 -2.69
N ILE A 486 -13.98 -7.29 -2.53
CA ILE A 486 -14.39 -7.94 -1.28
C ILE A 486 -13.40 -7.56 -0.19
N ARG A 487 -13.90 -7.07 0.94
CA ARG A 487 -13.10 -6.71 2.10
C ARG A 487 -13.09 -7.81 3.15
N TYR A 488 -11.90 -8.11 3.62
CA TYR A 488 -11.64 -9.05 4.69
C TYR A 488 -10.77 -8.40 5.77
N GLU A 489 -11.15 -8.59 7.02
CA GLU A 489 -10.41 -8.07 8.18
C GLU A 489 -10.43 -9.08 9.31
N ILE A 490 -9.28 -9.33 9.90
CA ILE A 490 -9.13 -10.13 11.12
C ILE A 490 -8.08 -9.49 12.03
N ALA A 491 -8.30 -9.54 13.34
CA ALA A 491 -7.35 -9.10 14.34
C ALA A 491 -6.80 -10.30 15.12
N VAL A 492 -5.50 -10.32 15.33
CA VAL A 492 -4.80 -11.36 16.09
C VAL A 492 -3.83 -10.74 17.08
N ALA A 493 -3.59 -11.42 18.20
CA ALA A 493 -2.62 -11.02 19.23
C ALA A 493 -1.29 -11.75 19.00
N VAL A 494 -0.19 -10.98 18.92
CA VAL A 494 1.17 -11.51 18.75
C VAL A 494 2.11 -10.91 19.80
N ASP A 495 3.22 -11.59 20.08
CA ASP A 495 4.29 -11.02 20.89
C ASP A 495 4.98 -9.86 20.12
N PRO A 496 5.65 -8.92 20.81
CA PRO A 496 6.50 -7.95 20.12
C PRO A 496 7.60 -8.65 19.30
N GLY A 497 7.74 -8.27 18.01
CA GLY A 497 8.71 -8.91 17.12
C GLY A 497 8.55 -8.51 15.66
N VAL A 498 9.39 -9.06 14.81
CA VAL A 498 9.29 -8.92 13.35
C VAL A 498 8.69 -10.18 12.78
N TYR A 499 7.65 -10.04 11.99
CA TYR A 499 6.87 -11.13 11.43
C TYR A 499 6.73 -11.01 9.92
N ARG A 500 6.70 -12.15 9.27
CA ARG A 500 6.26 -12.30 7.90
C ARG A 500 4.82 -12.82 7.91
N VAL A 501 3.89 -12.01 7.44
CA VAL A 501 2.46 -12.35 7.41
C VAL A 501 2.07 -12.67 5.98
N ARG A 502 1.49 -13.83 5.76
CA ARG A 502 0.92 -14.24 4.47
C ARG A 502 -0.59 -14.40 4.62
N LEU A 503 -1.31 -13.92 3.62
CA LEU A 503 -2.75 -14.06 3.50
C LEU A 503 -3.06 -14.68 2.14
N ALA A 504 -4.01 -15.62 2.10
CA ALA A 504 -4.41 -16.33 0.88
C ALA A 504 -5.93 -16.44 0.78
N GLY A 505 -6.41 -16.46 -0.47
CA GLY A 505 -7.79 -16.75 -0.82
C GLY A 505 -7.86 -17.92 -1.80
N VAL A 506 -8.84 -18.82 -1.64
CA VAL A 506 -9.09 -19.97 -2.54
C VAL A 506 -10.59 -20.09 -2.79
N ASP A 507 -11.01 -20.09 -4.05
CA ASP A 507 -12.40 -20.25 -4.46
C ASP A 507 -12.79 -21.74 -4.60
N LEU A 508 -14.06 -22.02 -4.94
CA LEU A 508 -14.55 -23.38 -5.18
C LEU A 508 -13.90 -24.07 -6.38
N ALA A 509 -13.43 -23.33 -7.36
CA ALA A 509 -12.77 -23.87 -8.55
C ALA A 509 -11.28 -24.17 -8.30
N GLY A 510 -10.76 -23.81 -7.11
CA GLY A 510 -9.36 -23.93 -6.76
C GLY A 510 -8.49 -22.78 -7.27
N LYS A 511 -9.08 -21.71 -7.85
CA LYS A 511 -8.34 -20.48 -8.14
C LYS A 511 -7.87 -19.86 -6.85
N SER A 512 -6.63 -19.43 -6.84
CA SER A 512 -5.98 -18.97 -5.62
C SER A 512 -5.27 -17.63 -5.80
N GLY A 513 -5.26 -16.85 -4.73
CA GLY A 513 -4.46 -15.62 -4.61
C GLY A 513 -3.70 -15.62 -3.30
N SER A 514 -2.52 -15.05 -3.28
CA SER A 514 -1.78 -14.84 -2.03
C SER A 514 -0.96 -13.56 -2.06
N VAL A 515 -0.87 -12.92 -0.89
CA VAL A 515 -0.07 -11.74 -0.66
C VAL A 515 0.73 -11.90 0.62
N GLU A 516 1.90 -11.28 0.67
CA GLU A 516 2.79 -11.36 1.81
C GLU A 516 3.31 -9.99 2.19
N ARG A 517 3.50 -9.79 3.50
CA ARG A 517 4.04 -8.56 4.06
C ARG A 517 4.90 -8.84 5.28
N GLU A 518 6.03 -8.14 5.40
CA GLU A 518 6.78 -8.05 6.64
C GLU A 518 6.19 -6.94 7.52
N VAL A 519 5.99 -7.22 8.81
CA VAL A 519 5.46 -6.30 9.79
C VAL A 519 6.28 -6.34 11.06
N THR A 520 6.56 -5.16 11.62
CA THR A 520 7.18 -5.03 12.94
C THR A 520 6.09 -4.73 13.96
N ALA A 521 5.82 -5.67 14.87
CA ALA A 521 4.93 -5.51 16.00
C ALA A 521 5.71 -4.91 17.18
N PHE A 522 5.61 -3.59 17.36
CA PHE A 522 6.24 -2.91 18.49
C PHE A 522 5.45 -3.15 19.77
N GLY A 523 6.16 -3.50 20.85
CA GLY A 523 5.56 -3.59 22.19
C GLY A 523 5.19 -2.20 22.70
N MET A 524 3.91 -1.97 22.99
CA MET A 524 3.38 -0.64 23.39
C MET A 524 3.14 -0.53 24.90
N THR A 525 3.41 -1.57 25.68
CA THR A 525 2.99 -1.66 27.08
C THR A 525 3.99 -1.03 28.05
N ASN A 526 5.28 -1.08 27.76
CA ASN A 526 6.35 -0.70 28.69
C ASN A 526 7.02 0.64 28.37
N HIS A 527 6.35 1.51 27.61
CA HIS A 527 6.89 2.79 27.19
C HIS A 527 6.15 3.94 27.87
N GLU A 528 6.89 5.01 28.21
CA GLU A 528 6.28 6.26 28.71
C GLU A 528 5.40 6.92 27.64
N PHE A 529 5.71 6.67 26.37
CA PHE A 529 4.95 7.15 25.23
C PHE A 529 5.10 6.16 24.06
N ALA A 530 3.97 5.64 23.58
CA ALA A 530 3.91 4.79 22.40
C ALA A 530 2.70 5.16 21.54
N ILE A 531 2.78 4.87 20.26
CA ILE A 531 1.79 5.26 19.25
C ILE A 531 1.36 4.00 18.49
N GLY A 532 0.05 3.83 18.32
CA GLY A 532 -0.53 2.85 17.40
C GLY A 532 -0.54 3.36 15.97
N ASP A 533 -0.87 2.50 15.01
CA ASP A 533 -0.93 2.88 13.60
C ASP A 533 -2.04 3.91 13.29
N LEU A 534 -1.93 4.55 12.14
CA LEU A 534 -2.89 5.50 11.62
C LEU A 534 -3.91 4.78 10.72
N ILE A 535 -5.18 4.75 11.13
CA ILE A 535 -6.31 4.29 10.32
C ILE A 535 -6.97 5.49 9.66
N LEU A 536 -7.23 5.37 8.37
CA LEU A 536 -7.94 6.35 7.55
C LEU A 536 -9.22 5.74 7.02
N ASN A 537 -10.31 6.53 6.94
CA ASN A 537 -11.56 6.08 6.35
C ASN A 537 -12.25 7.19 5.55
N SER A 538 -13.05 6.82 4.55
CA SER A 538 -13.92 7.77 3.84
C SER A 538 -15.27 7.80 4.56
N VAL A 539 -15.71 8.98 4.95
CA VAL A 539 -17.00 9.17 5.63
C VAL A 539 -18.01 9.69 4.63
N ARG A 540 -19.15 9.02 4.54
CA ARG A 540 -20.34 9.57 3.87
C ARG A 540 -21.15 10.37 4.89
N GLN A 541 -21.65 11.53 4.45
CA GLN A 541 -22.50 12.37 5.27
C GLN A 541 -23.73 11.58 5.73
N GLY A 542 -23.96 11.48 7.05
CA GLY A 542 -25.13 10.83 7.63
C GLY A 542 -25.02 9.31 7.86
N SER A 543 -23.87 8.67 7.63
CA SER A 543 -23.64 7.30 8.02
C SER A 543 -22.73 7.22 9.26
N ASP A 544 -23.09 6.37 10.23
CA ASP A 544 -22.13 5.95 11.27
C ASP A 544 -20.88 5.41 10.59
N SER A 545 -19.74 6.03 10.86
CA SER A 545 -18.45 5.60 10.32
C SER A 545 -18.03 4.31 11.02
N ASP A 546 -18.30 3.19 10.40
CA ASP A 546 -17.66 1.92 10.77
C ASP A 546 -16.16 2.08 10.47
N LEU A 547 -15.35 2.34 11.50
CA LEU A 547 -13.90 2.52 11.40
C LEU A 547 -13.24 1.18 11.12
N ARG A 548 -13.36 0.70 9.89
CA ARG A 548 -12.66 -0.49 9.42
C ARG A 548 -11.29 -0.10 8.88
N ALA A 549 -10.33 -0.98 9.04
CA ALA A 549 -8.98 -0.81 8.52
C ALA A 549 -8.95 -1.00 6.98
N PRO A 550 -8.86 0.05 6.15
CA PRO A 550 -8.86 -0.11 4.69
C PRO A 550 -7.50 -0.56 4.18
N VAL A 551 -7.47 -1.27 3.06
CA VAL A 551 -6.21 -1.61 2.36
C VAL A 551 -5.75 -0.42 1.52
N VAL A 552 -6.61 0.04 0.59
CA VAL A 552 -6.40 1.27 -0.19
C VAL A 552 -7.58 2.18 0.04
N LEU A 553 -7.32 3.34 0.62
CA LEU A 553 -8.36 4.31 0.85
C LEU A 553 -8.58 5.18 -0.39
N LYS A 554 -9.82 5.16 -0.90
CA LYS A 554 -10.31 6.11 -1.90
C LYS A 554 -11.39 6.98 -1.27
N VAL A 555 -11.16 8.29 -1.24
CA VAL A 555 -12.10 9.27 -0.70
C VAL A 555 -12.90 9.85 -1.86
N THR A 556 -14.22 9.68 -1.82
CA THR A 556 -15.17 10.17 -2.85
C THR A 556 -15.98 11.37 -2.39
N ASP A 557 -16.23 11.48 -1.09
CA ASP A 557 -17.19 12.42 -0.50
C ASP A 557 -16.50 13.61 0.20
N GLY A 558 -15.20 13.78 -0.02
CA GLY A 558 -14.42 14.92 0.48
C GLY A 558 -14.20 14.95 2.00
N LEU A 559 -14.54 13.90 2.73
CA LEU A 559 -14.33 13.77 4.17
C LEU A 559 -13.44 12.56 4.48
N LEU A 560 -12.32 12.82 5.16
CA LEU A 560 -11.34 11.84 5.60
C LEU A 560 -11.42 11.67 7.11
N ALA A 561 -11.98 10.57 7.60
CA ALA A 561 -11.89 10.21 9.02
C ALA A 561 -10.50 9.66 9.32
N THR A 562 -9.95 10.08 10.43
CA THR A 562 -8.61 9.70 10.92
C THR A 562 -8.71 9.16 12.33
N TYR A 563 -7.95 8.09 12.60
CA TYR A 563 -7.92 7.44 13.90
C TYR A 563 -6.51 6.97 14.22
N THR A 564 -6.06 7.20 15.45
CA THR A 564 -4.86 6.59 16.03
C THR A 564 -5.00 6.49 17.55
N GLU A 565 -4.13 5.72 18.17
CA GLU A 565 -4.10 5.56 19.63
C GLU A 565 -2.74 5.97 20.19
N VAL A 566 -2.76 6.60 21.37
CA VAL A 566 -1.56 6.97 22.13
C VAL A 566 -1.60 6.23 23.46
N TYR A 567 -0.47 5.70 23.86
CA TYR A 567 -0.33 4.86 25.05
C TYR A 567 0.75 5.35 25.99
N THR A 568 0.59 5.02 27.27
CA THR A 568 1.59 5.26 28.31
C THR A 568 1.59 4.13 29.33
N ASN A 569 2.72 3.89 29.97
CA ASN A 569 2.82 3.06 31.17
C ASN A 569 2.62 3.86 32.47
N GLN A 570 2.48 5.20 32.40
CA GLN A 570 2.32 6.12 33.54
C GLN A 570 1.00 6.89 33.40
N PRO A 571 -0.07 6.56 34.14
CA PRO A 571 -1.35 7.26 34.04
C PRO A 571 -1.21 8.78 34.26
N GLY A 572 -1.91 9.58 33.43
CA GLY A 572 -1.91 11.05 33.48
C GLY A 572 -0.78 11.75 32.72
N THR A 573 0.20 11.02 32.16
CA THR A 573 1.29 11.63 31.37
C THR A 573 0.88 11.97 29.94
N LEU A 574 -0.34 11.59 29.51
CA LEU A 574 -0.88 11.91 28.18
C LEU A 574 -1.70 13.21 28.15
N ASP A 575 -1.92 13.87 29.29
CA ASP A 575 -2.79 15.05 29.37
C ASP A 575 -2.30 16.22 28.50
N ASP A 576 -0.96 16.39 28.37
CA ASP A 576 -0.32 17.41 27.52
C ASP A 576 -0.13 16.98 26.07
N THR A 577 -0.62 15.81 25.71
CA THR A 577 -0.47 15.29 24.35
C THR A 577 -1.49 15.94 23.41
N LYS A 578 -1.01 16.51 22.31
CA LYS A 578 -1.84 16.99 21.20
C LYS A 578 -1.57 16.15 19.96
N VAL A 579 -2.59 15.90 19.17
CA VAL A 579 -2.49 15.24 17.86
C VAL A 579 -3.14 16.12 16.82
N VAL A 580 -2.41 16.42 15.75
CA VAL A 580 -2.91 17.16 14.61
C VAL A 580 -2.85 16.25 13.40
N PHE A 581 -3.99 16.05 12.76
CA PHE A 581 -4.05 15.35 11.50
C PHE A 581 -3.90 16.33 10.35
N GLU A 582 -2.97 16.03 9.45
CA GLU A 582 -2.62 16.87 8.33
C GLU A 582 -2.71 16.08 7.03
N VAL A 583 -2.94 16.77 5.92
CA VAL A 583 -2.87 16.23 4.57
C VAL A 583 -1.86 17.02 3.76
N ALA A 584 -0.99 16.32 3.04
CA ALA A 584 0.05 16.87 2.18
C ALA A 584 0.23 16.02 0.90
N ASP A 585 0.97 16.53 -0.08
CA ASP A 585 1.32 15.78 -1.30
C ASP A 585 2.37 14.70 -1.04
N THR A 586 3.29 14.98 -0.14
CA THR A 586 4.40 14.08 0.23
C THR A 586 4.51 13.98 1.75
N ALA A 587 5.26 12.99 2.23
CA ALA A 587 5.45 12.77 3.67
C ALA A 587 6.02 13.99 4.41
N ASP A 588 6.84 14.81 3.74
CA ASP A 588 7.48 15.99 4.30
C ASP A 588 7.08 17.29 3.59
N GLY A 589 6.09 17.23 2.69
CA GLY A 589 5.58 18.40 1.96
C GLY A 589 4.79 19.38 2.84
N PRO A 590 4.45 20.56 2.31
CA PRO A 590 3.64 21.54 3.03
C PRO A 590 2.26 20.99 3.36
N THR A 591 1.71 21.41 4.49
CA THR A 591 0.37 21.02 4.93
C THR A 591 -0.68 21.73 4.07
N LEU A 592 -1.49 20.95 3.36
CA LEU A 592 -2.59 21.45 2.52
C LEU A 592 -3.89 21.61 3.34
N GLN A 593 -4.15 20.64 4.24
CA GLN A 593 -5.30 20.64 5.15
C GLN A 593 -4.87 20.11 6.50
N LYS A 594 -5.54 20.55 7.57
CA LYS A 594 -5.31 20.04 8.93
C LYS A 594 -6.57 20.06 9.78
N SER A 595 -6.62 19.20 10.78
CA SER A 595 -7.65 19.17 11.81
C SER A 595 -7.05 18.69 13.14
N GLU A 596 -7.42 19.28 14.24
CA GLU A 596 -7.02 18.83 15.58
C GLU A 596 -7.82 17.59 15.96
N ALA A 597 -7.21 16.70 16.74
CA ALA A 597 -7.87 15.51 17.23
C ALA A 597 -8.81 15.81 18.39
N GLU A 598 -9.96 15.15 18.38
CA GLU A 598 -10.77 14.93 19.56
C GLU A 598 -10.28 13.67 20.27
N PHE A 599 -10.16 13.74 21.59
CA PHE A 599 -9.70 12.60 22.38
C PHE A 599 -10.85 11.90 23.10
N ARG A 600 -10.81 10.55 23.04
CA ARG A 600 -11.62 9.68 23.90
C ARG A 600 -10.68 8.94 24.83
N GLU A 601 -10.87 9.10 26.11
CA GLU A 601 -10.01 8.50 27.14
C GLU A 601 -10.55 7.17 27.65
N ARG A 602 -9.64 6.26 28.05
CA ARG A 602 -10.01 5.12 28.87
C ARG A 602 -10.03 5.50 30.36
N PRO A 603 -10.85 4.80 31.17
CA PRO A 603 -10.91 5.06 32.62
C PRO A 603 -9.57 4.93 33.35
N ASP A 604 -8.69 4.04 32.86
CA ASP A 604 -7.35 3.78 33.42
C ASP A 604 -6.30 4.84 33.04
N LYS A 605 -6.66 5.82 32.20
CA LYS A 605 -5.79 6.91 31.73
C LYS A 605 -4.46 6.45 31.11
N THR A 606 -4.36 5.19 30.67
CA THR A 606 -3.17 4.63 30.02
C THR A 606 -3.25 4.67 28.49
N MET A 607 -4.40 5.09 27.94
CA MET A 607 -4.64 5.20 26.51
C MET A 607 -5.59 6.35 26.19
N ARG A 608 -5.29 7.07 25.11
CA ARG A 608 -6.20 8.05 24.49
C ARG A 608 -6.40 7.71 23.01
N GLN A 609 -7.63 7.68 22.57
CA GLN A 609 -7.97 7.56 21.17
C GLN A 609 -8.10 8.95 20.56
N ALA A 610 -7.25 9.24 19.56
CA ALA A 610 -7.28 10.48 18.82
C ALA A 610 -8.09 10.28 17.53
N VAL A 611 -9.19 11.00 17.39
CA VAL A 611 -10.08 10.92 16.23
C VAL A 611 -10.29 12.31 15.64
N SER A 612 -10.42 12.40 14.31
CA SER A 612 -10.80 13.63 13.63
C SER A 612 -11.39 13.36 12.26
N VAL A 613 -12.02 14.39 11.69
CA VAL A 613 -12.45 14.39 10.30
C VAL A 613 -11.77 15.56 9.57
N VAL A 614 -10.87 15.23 8.65
CA VAL A 614 -10.18 16.21 7.81
C VAL A 614 -10.98 16.42 6.53
N ARG A 615 -11.25 17.67 6.18
CA ARG A 615 -11.97 18.03 4.95
C ARG A 615 -10.99 18.05 3.79
N VAL A 616 -11.17 17.15 2.83
CA VAL A 616 -10.28 16.99 1.66
C VAL A 616 -10.95 17.24 0.31
N GLY A 617 -12.25 17.59 0.32
CA GLY A 617 -13.03 17.81 -0.91
C GLY A 617 -12.58 19.00 -1.74
N ALA A 618 -11.80 19.91 -1.16
CA ALA A 618 -11.19 21.03 -1.88
C ALA A 618 -9.88 20.65 -2.59
N LEU A 619 -9.37 19.42 -2.37
CA LEU A 619 -8.15 18.96 -3.02
C LEU A 619 -8.47 18.36 -4.38
N PRO A 620 -7.65 18.63 -5.42
CA PRO A 620 -7.76 17.98 -6.71
C PRO A 620 -7.73 16.45 -6.60
N PRO A 621 -8.38 15.71 -7.52
CA PRO A 621 -8.19 14.28 -7.60
C PRO A 621 -6.71 13.91 -7.72
N GLY A 622 -6.26 12.93 -6.96
CA GLY A 622 -4.85 12.52 -6.91
C GLY A 622 -4.49 11.76 -5.66
N ARG A 623 -3.21 11.40 -5.55
CA ARG A 623 -2.66 10.71 -4.39
C ARG A 623 -2.11 11.71 -3.38
N TYR A 624 -2.44 11.52 -2.11
CA TYR A 624 -2.07 12.36 -0.97
C TYR A 624 -1.54 11.51 0.18
N ILE A 625 -0.89 12.18 1.12
CA ILE A 625 -0.41 11.59 2.38
C ILE A 625 -1.16 12.24 3.55
N ALA A 626 -1.87 11.45 4.32
CA ALA A 626 -2.36 11.84 5.64
C ALA A 626 -1.26 11.64 6.68
N ARG A 627 -1.09 12.60 7.55
CA ARG A 627 -0.10 12.58 8.62
C ARG A 627 -0.81 12.78 9.96
N ALA A 628 -0.41 12.03 10.98
CA ALA A 628 -0.72 12.33 12.38
C ALA A 628 0.55 12.83 13.06
N VAL A 629 0.55 14.08 13.48
CA VAL A 629 1.68 14.73 14.17
C VAL A 629 1.36 14.81 15.65
N PHE A 630 2.24 14.21 16.45
CA PHE A 630 2.09 14.12 17.89
C PHE A 630 3.03 15.11 18.57
N SER A 631 2.49 15.91 19.49
CA SER A 631 3.28 16.84 20.29
C SER A 631 2.96 16.70 21.78
N LYS A 632 3.97 16.92 22.63
CA LYS A 632 3.84 17.02 24.09
C LYS A 632 4.30 18.40 24.49
N GLY A 633 3.36 19.26 24.92
CA GLY A 633 3.61 20.69 24.97
C GLY A 633 3.97 21.24 23.58
N GLU A 634 5.11 21.93 23.48
CA GLU A 634 5.62 22.48 22.19
C GLU A 634 6.52 21.50 21.41
N LYS A 635 6.90 20.35 22.00
CA LYS A 635 7.84 19.41 21.42
C LYS A 635 7.12 18.38 20.57
N ASN A 636 7.54 18.24 19.30
CA ASN A 636 7.10 17.12 18.46
C ASN A 636 7.73 15.81 18.95
N VAL A 637 6.91 14.80 19.25
CA VAL A 637 7.32 13.51 19.80
C VAL A 637 7.08 12.34 18.86
N GLY A 638 6.39 12.55 17.73
CA GLY A 638 6.17 11.52 16.74
C GLY A 638 5.39 11.98 15.53
N LYS A 639 5.51 11.24 14.44
CA LYS A 639 4.75 11.44 13.20
C LYS A 639 4.44 10.09 12.56
N LEU A 640 3.18 9.87 12.21
CA LEU A 640 2.73 8.78 11.38
C LEU A 640 2.31 9.33 10.01
N SER A 641 2.43 8.52 8.97
CA SER A 641 2.02 8.90 7.62
C SER A 641 1.33 7.73 6.94
N ARG A 642 0.28 7.99 6.15
CA ARG A 642 -0.38 6.96 5.34
C ARG A 642 -0.94 7.57 4.05
N PRO A 643 -0.73 6.93 2.89
CA PRO A 643 -1.25 7.41 1.62
C PRO A 643 -2.76 7.13 1.49
N PHE A 644 -3.43 7.98 0.70
CA PHE A 644 -4.81 7.78 0.26
C PHE A 644 -5.00 8.47 -1.09
N ASP A 645 -6.07 8.07 -1.82
CA ASP A 645 -6.40 8.63 -3.11
C ASP A 645 -7.72 9.42 -3.01
N ILE A 646 -7.74 10.63 -3.55
CA ILE A 646 -8.96 11.37 -3.82
C ILE A 646 -9.39 11.03 -5.24
N VAL A 647 -10.61 10.52 -5.39
CA VAL A 647 -11.18 10.19 -6.69
C VAL A 647 -12.43 11.05 -6.94
N PRO A 648 -12.73 11.42 -8.21
CA PRO A 648 -13.95 12.14 -8.51
C PRO A 648 -15.17 11.35 -7.99
N GLY A 649 -16.03 11.98 -7.21
CA GLY A 649 -17.29 11.38 -6.76
C GLY A 649 -18.15 11.01 -7.97
N ALA A 650 -18.81 9.86 -7.96
CA ALA A 650 -19.87 9.58 -8.90
C ALA A 650 -20.93 10.68 -8.73
N LYS A 651 -21.31 11.37 -9.81
CA LYS A 651 -22.35 12.39 -9.78
C LYS A 651 -23.61 11.79 -9.14
N VAL A 652 -23.87 12.09 -7.87
CA VAL A 652 -25.19 11.91 -7.29
C VAL A 652 -26.03 12.98 -8.01
N GLY A 653 -26.90 12.54 -8.92
CA GLY A 653 -27.79 13.42 -9.61
C GLY A 653 -28.51 14.31 -8.59
N ALA A 654 -28.42 15.60 -8.78
CA ALA A 654 -29.21 16.58 -8.05
C ALA A 654 -30.68 16.25 -8.30
N THR A 655 -31.27 15.43 -7.43
CA THR A 655 -32.71 15.32 -7.32
C THR A 655 -33.20 16.63 -6.71
N SER A 656 -33.74 17.46 -7.55
CA SER A 656 -34.49 18.67 -7.21
C SER A 656 -35.42 18.36 -6.03
N ALA A 657 -35.17 19.00 -4.89
CA ALA A 657 -36.15 19.11 -3.84
C ALA A 657 -37.24 20.10 -4.30
N ALA A 658 -38.17 19.60 -5.08
CA ALA A 658 -39.44 20.25 -5.35
C ALA A 658 -40.56 19.34 -4.85
N GLY A 659 -41.28 19.79 -3.81
CA GLY A 659 -42.62 19.32 -3.50
C GLY A 659 -42.77 18.40 -2.30
N ALA A 660 -42.94 18.98 -1.14
CA ALA A 660 -43.78 18.38 -0.10
C ALA A 660 -44.51 19.52 0.63
N THR A 661 -45.69 19.88 0.05
CA THR A 661 -46.75 20.55 0.78
C THR A 661 -47.54 19.54 1.57
N GLY A 662 -47.82 19.84 2.84
CA GLY A 662 -49.01 19.28 3.46
C GLY A 662 -48.94 18.76 4.85
N ALA A 663 -49.47 19.59 5.73
CA ALA A 663 -50.38 19.38 6.85
C ALA A 663 -49.84 19.31 8.28
N PRO A 664 -50.56 19.97 9.22
CA PRO A 664 -50.07 20.27 10.55
C PRO A 664 -50.53 19.24 11.59
N GLY A 665 -49.74 19.05 12.62
CA GLY A 665 -50.21 18.27 13.77
C GLY A 665 -49.16 18.06 14.89
N VAL A 666 -49.41 18.81 15.98
CA VAL A 666 -49.15 18.52 17.42
C VAL A 666 -47.73 18.75 17.95
N PRO A 667 -47.56 19.53 19.02
CA PRO A 667 -46.28 19.87 19.64
C PRO A 667 -45.88 18.83 20.68
N GLY A 668 -44.75 18.20 20.40
CA GLY A 668 -43.99 17.45 21.41
C GLY A 668 -42.56 17.93 21.30
N ALA A 669 -42.00 18.39 22.43
CA ALA A 669 -40.61 18.85 22.49
C ALA A 669 -39.64 17.77 22.01
N SER A 670 -39.15 17.87 20.80
CA SER A 670 -38.01 17.18 20.29
C SER A 670 -36.81 18.11 20.28
N GLU A 671 -35.70 17.68 20.84
CA GLU A 671 -34.39 18.30 20.68
C GLU A 671 -34.17 18.74 19.24
N PRO A 672 -33.54 19.91 18.98
CA PRO A 672 -33.27 20.34 17.62
C PRO A 672 -32.37 19.31 16.95
N ALA A 673 -32.83 18.81 15.80
CA ALA A 673 -32.04 17.95 14.92
C ALA A 673 -30.64 18.58 14.70
N PRO A 674 -29.56 17.78 14.65
CA PRO A 674 -28.25 18.32 14.40
C PRO A 674 -28.26 19.09 13.08
N ALA A 675 -27.71 20.32 13.13
CA ALA A 675 -27.65 21.23 12.00
C ALA A 675 -27.16 20.50 10.75
N ALA A 676 -27.87 20.67 9.64
CA ALA A 676 -27.49 20.11 8.34
C ALA A 676 -26.02 20.43 8.06
N VAL A 677 -25.18 19.41 8.09
CA VAL A 677 -23.75 19.54 7.85
C VAL A 677 -23.56 20.02 6.41
N MET A 678 -22.80 21.09 6.24
CA MET A 678 -22.56 21.78 4.99
C MET A 678 -22.04 20.84 3.89
N THR A 679 -22.70 20.83 2.75
CA THR A 679 -22.34 20.03 1.57
C THR A 679 -21.32 20.70 0.65
N GLY A 680 -20.95 21.97 0.92
CA GLY A 680 -19.92 22.68 0.18
C GLY A 680 -18.68 22.88 1.07
N ILE A 681 -17.56 22.28 0.70
CA ILE A 681 -16.32 22.46 1.43
C ILE A 681 -15.68 23.75 0.97
N VAL A 682 -15.90 24.83 1.71
CA VAL A 682 -15.11 26.05 1.53
C VAL A 682 -13.89 25.96 2.44
N VAL A 683 -12.77 26.08 1.83
CA VAL A 683 -11.48 26.12 2.49
C VAL A 683 -11.31 27.47 3.18
N GLY A 684 -11.90 27.61 4.34
CA GLY A 684 -11.45 28.60 5.30
C GLY A 684 -11.78 30.08 5.00
N ALA A 685 -12.56 30.43 3.96
CA ALA A 685 -13.03 31.80 3.80
C ALA A 685 -13.92 32.22 4.99
N ARG A 686 -13.56 33.29 5.64
CA ARG A 686 -14.22 33.70 6.88
C ARG A 686 -15.27 34.78 6.58
N PRO A 687 -16.51 34.60 7.07
CA PRO A 687 -17.51 35.69 7.03
C PRO A 687 -17.01 36.84 7.90
N SER A 688 -17.58 38.00 7.66
CA SER A 688 -17.24 39.24 8.43
C SER A 688 -17.40 39.02 9.93
N ILE A 689 -16.45 39.55 10.70
CA ILE A 689 -16.52 39.53 12.17
C ILE A 689 -17.48 40.63 12.58
N PHE A 690 -18.47 40.28 13.42
CA PHE A 690 -19.38 41.29 13.97
C PHE A 690 -18.64 42.34 14.84
N ARG A 691 -18.89 43.61 14.60
CA ARG A 691 -18.37 44.71 15.38
C ARG A 691 -19.54 45.46 16.00
N LYS A 692 -19.41 45.92 17.25
CA LYS A 692 -20.45 46.70 17.92
C LYS A 692 -20.87 47.94 17.08
N ASP A 693 -19.94 48.50 16.32
CA ASP A 693 -20.19 49.70 15.51
C ASP A 693 -21.13 49.43 14.31
N ASP A 694 -21.31 48.15 13.90
CA ASP A 694 -22.25 47.74 12.84
C ASP A 694 -23.72 48.03 13.22
N VAL A 695 -24.02 48.07 14.53
CA VAL A 695 -25.36 48.39 15.08
C VAL A 695 -25.47 49.79 15.72
N LEU A 696 -24.38 50.56 15.71
CA LEU A 696 -24.32 51.90 16.31
C LEU A 696 -24.15 53.01 15.26
N THR A 697 -24.38 52.72 13.99
CA THR A 697 -24.36 53.75 12.93
C THR A 697 -25.42 54.81 13.17
N PRO A 698 -25.23 56.04 12.70
CA PRO A 698 -26.24 57.10 12.84
C PRO A 698 -27.62 56.71 12.29
N GLU A 699 -27.68 55.93 11.23
CA GLU A 699 -28.88 55.39 10.63
C GLU A 699 -29.59 54.41 11.56
N MET A 700 -28.83 53.43 12.09
CA MET A 700 -29.32 52.41 13.04
C MET A 700 -29.84 53.07 14.31
N LEU A 701 -29.09 54.02 14.88
CA LEU A 701 -29.53 54.78 16.06
C LEU A 701 -30.83 55.55 15.79
N ARG A 702 -30.95 56.18 14.64
CA ARG A 702 -32.22 56.89 14.24
C ARG A 702 -33.40 55.90 14.18
N ALA A 703 -33.24 54.80 13.45
CA ALA A 703 -34.27 53.77 13.34
C ALA A 703 -34.62 53.16 14.71
N THR A 704 -33.64 52.97 15.55
CA THR A 704 -33.83 52.46 16.92
C THR A 704 -34.67 53.42 17.77
N LEU A 705 -34.34 54.72 17.73
CA LEU A 705 -35.09 55.76 18.47
C LEU A 705 -36.52 55.95 17.94
N GLU A 706 -36.74 55.75 16.66
CA GLU A 706 -38.09 55.73 16.10
C GLU A 706 -38.94 54.54 16.58
N VAL A 707 -38.33 53.35 16.73
CA VAL A 707 -38.97 52.18 17.32
C VAL A 707 -39.32 52.44 18.79
N ILE A 708 -38.38 53.03 19.56
CA ILE A 708 -38.64 53.40 20.95
C ILE A 708 -39.77 54.39 21.06
N ASP A 709 -39.81 55.47 20.27
CA ASP A 709 -40.89 56.46 20.26
C ASP A 709 -42.26 55.85 19.98
N LYS A 710 -42.31 54.92 19.03
CA LYS A 710 -43.54 54.24 18.66
C LYS A 710 -44.07 53.35 19.79
N ASN A 711 -43.21 52.61 20.42
CA ASN A 711 -43.59 51.59 21.41
C ASN A 711 -43.63 52.12 22.84
N HIS A 712 -42.91 53.21 23.11
CA HIS A 712 -42.71 53.82 24.42
C HIS A 712 -43.01 55.35 24.39
N PRO A 713 -44.24 55.72 24.19
CA PRO A 713 -44.60 57.15 24.03
C PRO A 713 -44.22 58.05 25.23
N ALA A 714 -44.15 57.47 26.45
CA ALA A 714 -43.70 58.22 27.65
C ALA A 714 -42.22 58.63 27.56
N ALA A 715 -41.41 57.91 26.82
CA ALA A 715 -39.98 58.19 26.66
C ALA A 715 -39.62 59.19 25.55
N LYS A 716 -40.58 59.84 24.85
CA LYS A 716 -40.32 60.78 23.75
C LYS A 716 -39.36 61.91 24.09
N THR A 717 -39.42 62.47 25.25
CA THR A 717 -38.49 63.53 25.69
C THR A 717 -37.03 63.00 25.78
N ALA A 718 -36.89 61.81 26.30
CA ALA A 718 -35.55 61.13 26.41
C ALA A 718 -34.99 60.79 24.99
N THR A 719 -35.83 60.25 24.07
CA THR A 719 -35.39 59.90 22.72
C THR A 719 -35.08 61.14 21.87
N ALA A 720 -35.84 62.24 22.07
CA ALA A 720 -35.55 63.51 21.40
C ALA A 720 -34.16 64.05 21.79
N ARG A 721 -33.78 63.94 23.07
CA ARG A 721 -32.43 64.25 23.56
C ARG A 721 -31.37 63.30 22.98
N ALA A 722 -31.67 61.99 22.93
CA ALA A 722 -30.79 61.01 22.33
C ALA A 722 -30.48 61.28 20.83
N ARG A 723 -31.46 61.79 20.05
CA ARG A 723 -31.29 62.19 18.66
C ARG A 723 -30.31 63.35 18.45
N THR A 724 -30.01 64.16 19.50
CA THR A 724 -28.94 65.16 19.45
C THR A 724 -27.53 64.62 19.68
N GLY A 725 -27.39 63.25 19.74
CA GLY A 725 -26.13 62.59 20.02
C GLY A 725 -25.75 62.50 21.51
N LYS A 726 -26.62 62.93 22.42
CA LYS A 726 -26.40 62.89 23.87
C LYS A 726 -27.21 61.80 24.51
N LEU A 727 -26.67 60.60 24.61
CA LEU A 727 -27.31 59.47 25.31
C LEU A 727 -27.20 59.58 26.81
N ASP A 728 -26.20 60.26 27.35
CA ASP A 728 -26.01 60.42 28.79
C ASP A 728 -27.24 61.08 29.48
N GLY A 729 -27.76 60.44 30.49
CA GLY A 729 -28.91 60.90 31.25
C GLY A 729 -30.30 60.62 30.62
N THR A 730 -30.35 60.14 29.34
CA THR A 730 -31.63 59.82 28.68
C THR A 730 -32.38 58.66 29.34
N ALA A 731 -31.62 57.69 29.88
CA ALA A 731 -32.19 56.56 30.65
C ALA A 731 -32.96 57.02 31.87
N MET A 732 -32.36 57.94 32.68
CA MET A 732 -33.03 58.52 33.82
C MET A 732 -34.30 59.29 33.46
N MET A 733 -34.26 60.08 32.37
CA MET A 733 -35.41 60.80 31.89
C MET A 733 -36.59 59.88 31.51
N ALA A 734 -36.27 58.68 30.94
CA ALA A 734 -37.31 57.69 30.61
C ALA A 734 -37.85 57.04 31.88
N LEU A 735 -36.99 56.72 32.87
CA LEU A 735 -37.34 56.17 34.15
C LEU A 735 -38.23 57.16 34.97
N ASP A 736 -37.87 58.44 34.97
CA ASP A 736 -38.64 59.50 35.63
C ASP A 736 -40.03 59.69 34.96
N ALA A 737 -40.12 59.37 33.70
CA ALA A 737 -41.38 59.34 32.97
C ALA A 737 -42.19 58.05 33.22
N GLY A 738 -41.71 57.15 34.05
CA GLY A 738 -42.40 55.92 34.45
C GLY A 738 -42.19 54.73 33.47
N ASP A 739 -41.37 54.88 32.44
CA ASP A 739 -41.13 53.85 31.48
C ASP A 739 -39.82 53.09 31.75
N GLN A 740 -39.89 52.03 32.52
CA GLN A 740 -38.75 51.18 32.92
C GLN A 740 -38.13 50.43 31.72
N ALA A 741 -38.95 50.03 30.75
CA ALA A 741 -38.41 49.31 29.61
C ALA A 741 -37.58 50.21 28.69
N ALA A 742 -38.12 51.41 28.34
CA ALA A 742 -37.37 52.44 27.58
C ALA A 742 -36.13 52.94 28.32
N GLY A 743 -36.22 53.12 29.65
CA GLY A 743 -35.06 53.51 30.48
C GLY A 743 -33.95 52.46 30.43
N SER A 744 -34.28 51.19 30.53
CA SER A 744 -33.32 50.08 30.42
C SER A 744 -32.76 49.94 28.98
N LEU A 745 -33.57 50.16 27.94
CA LEU A 745 -33.08 50.19 26.55
C LEU A 745 -32.08 51.31 26.31
N LEU A 746 -32.42 52.56 26.71
CA LEU A 746 -31.51 53.69 26.54
C LEU A 746 -30.22 53.54 27.35
N ARG A 747 -30.30 52.99 28.56
CA ARG A 747 -29.11 52.68 29.36
C ARG A 747 -28.25 51.57 28.72
N GLY A 748 -28.86 50.55 28.16
CA GLY A 748 -28.19 49.50 27.44
C GLY A 748 -27.42 50.04 26.23
N LEU A 749 -28.04 50.94 25.42
CA LEU A 749 -27.40 51.63 24.32
C LEU A 749 -26.23 52.51 24.75
N GLU A 750 -26.37 53.26 25.79
CA GLU A 750 -25.27 54.06 26.38
C GLU A 750 -24.06 53.19 26.76
N LEU A 751 -24.30 52.07 27.46
CA LEU A 751 -23.29 51.14 27.90
C LEU A 751 -22.63 50.43 26.70
N LEU A 752 -23.41 50.05 25.67
CA LEU A 752 -22.90 49.41 24.47
C LEU A 752 -21.96 50.37 23.70
N MET A 753 -22.32 51.65 23.58
CA MET A 753 -21.47 52.68 23.02
C MET A 753 -20.14 52.79 23.77
N LYS A 754 -20.19 52.74 25.10
CA LYS A 754 -19.00 52.74 25.96
C LYS A 754 -18.19 51.41 25.94
N GLY A 755 -18.65 50.41 25.22
CA GLY A 755 -17.99 49.08 25.13
C GLY A 755 -18.16 48.21 26.36
N GLN A 756 -19.09 48.56 27.29
CA GLN A 756 -19.38 47.82 28.49
C GLN A 756 -20.39 46.70 28.22
N LEU A 757 -19.96 45.65 27.46
CA LEU A 757 -20.85 44.66 26.89
C LEU A 757 -21.71 43.92 27.91
N ASP A 758 -21.12 43.44 29.01
CA ASP A 758 -21.85 42.67 30.04
C ASP A 758 -22.92 43.52 30.73
N GLN A 759 -22.62 44.79 31.05
CA GLN A 759 -23.55 45.72 31.66
C GLN A 759 -24.65 46.10 30.67
N ALA A 760 -24.31 46.24 29.38
CA ALA A 760 -25.28 46.52 28.33
C ALA A 760 -26.26 45.32 28.16
N ALA A 761 -25.70 44.09 28.11
CA ALA A 761 -26.49 42.85 28.02
C ALA A 761 -27.48 42.72 29.23
N ASN A 762 -27.01 43.02 30.43
CA ASN A 762 -27.85 43.01 31.64
C ASN A 762 -29.02 44.02 31.52
N GLN A 763 -28.74 45.24 31.01
CA GLN A 763 -29.81 46.26 30.82
C GLN A 763 -30.83 45.87 29.73
N PHE A 764 -30.38 45.29 28.63
CA PHE A 764 -31.29 44.74 27.62
C PHE A 764 -32.09 43.57 28.18
N GLY A 765 -31.50 42.71 29.01
CA GLY A 765 -32.21 41.67 29.74
C GLY A 765 -33.26 42.20 30.73
N VAL A 766 -33.00 43.36 31.39
CA VAL A 766 -33.99 44.06 32.21
C VAL A 766 -35.13 44.61 31.31
N ALA A 767 -34.80 45.24 30.19
CA ALA A 767 -35.80 45.72 29.28
C ALA A 767 -36.73 44.60 28.79
N MET A 768 -36.19 43.42 28.50
CA MET A 768 -36.96 42.22 28.10
C MET A 768 -37.88 41.71 29.19
N ARG A 769 -37.52 41.81 30.45
CA ARG A 769 -38.39 41.40 31.58
C ARG A 769 -39.58 42.36 31.77
N ASN A 770 -39.32 43.62 31.52
CA ASN A 770 -40.36 44.67 31.65
C ASN A 770 -41.26 44.76 30.43
N ALA A 771 -40.80 44.31 29.26
CA ALA A 771 -41.55 44.22 28.03
C ALA A 771 -41.12 42.94 27.27
N PRO A 772 -41.64 41.76 27.61
CA PRO A 772 -41.14 40.45 27.09
C PRO A 772 -41.15 40.32 25.58
N ASP A 773 -42.10 41.03 24.92
CA ASP A 773 -42.26 41.04 23.45
C ASP A 773 -41.49 42.18 22.79
N ALA A 774 -40.61 42.89 23.51
CA ALA A 774 -39.83 43.97 22.93
C ALA A 774 -38.69 43.45 22.01
N PRO A 775 -38.87 43.43 20.67
CA PRO A 775 -37.89 42.84 19.74
C PRO A 775 -36.60 43.63 19.70
N LEU A 776 -36.63 44.92 20.04
CA LEU A 776 -35.48 45.81 20.07
C LEU A 776 -34.46 45.42 21.13
N ALA A 777 -34.95 45.05 22.36
CA ALA A 777 -34.06 44.54 23.41
C ALA A 777 -33.39 43.22 23.00
N SER A 778 -34.12 42.31 22.36
CA SER A 778 -33.58 41.07 21.81
C SER A 778 -32.47 41.35 20.78
N PHE A 779 -32.69 42.30 19.85
CA PHE A 779 -31.72 42.67 18.87
C PHE A 779 -30.39 43.13 19.48
N TYR A 780 -30.42 44.06 20.40
CA TYR A 780 -29.22 44.60 21.02
C TYR A 780 -28.57 43.63 22.04
N LEU A 781 -29.37 42.78 22.67
CA LEU A 781 -28.82 41.67 23.45
C LEU A 781 -28.02 40.69 22.56
N GLY A 782 -28.56 40.38 21.38
CA GLY A 782 -27.84 39.61 20.36
C GLY A 782 -26.54 40.31 19.93
N ALA A 783 -26.55 41.63 19.76
CA ALA A 783 -25.36 42.39 19.43
C ALA A 783 -24.27 42.32 20.55
N CYS A 784 -24.66 42.35 21.82
CA CYS A 784 -23.75 42.15 22.94
C CYS A 784 -23.15 40.75 22.92
N TYR A 785 -23.95 39.71 22.67
CA TYR A 785 -23.47 38.35 22.60
C TYR A 785 -22.49 38.13 21.43
N ALA A 786 -22.79 38.67 20.24
CA ALA A 786 -21.92 38.57 19.08
C ALA A 786 -20.58 39.29 19.32
N ALA A 787 -20.60 40.49 19.90
CA ALA A 787 -19.41 41.22 20.26
C ALA A 787 -18.53 40.46 21.33
N ALA A 788 -19.16 39.63 22.13
CA ALA A 788 -18.48 38.72 23.07
C ALA A 788 -18.12 37.36 22.46
N GLY A 789 -18.26 37.14 21.14
CA GLY A 789 -17.97 35.89 20.44
C GLY A 789 -18.98 34.74 20.69
N ARG A 790 -20.15 35.04 21.24
CA ARG A 790 -21.21 34.09 21.59
C ARG A 790 -22.27 34.04 20.46
N ASP A 791 -21.84 33.56 19.28
CA ASP A 791 -22.66 33.60 18.08
C ASP A 791 -24.00 32.82 18.17
N LYS A 792 -24.04 31.69 18.87
CA LYS A 792 -25.26 30.88 19.05
C LYS A 792 -26.34 31.68 19.78
N GLU A 793 -25.98 32.30 20.88
CA GLU A 793 -26.89 33.12 21.66
C GLU A 793 -27.28 34.41 20.89
N ALA A 794 -26.35 34.99 20.17
CA ALA A 794 -26.62 36.16 19.35
C ALA A 794 -27.70 35.87 18.28
N VAL A 795 -27.49 34.81 17.50
CA VAL A 795 -28.43 34.39 16.43
C VAL A 795 -29.82 34.07 17.01
N SER A 796 -29.87 33.37 18.15
CA SER A 796 -31.17 33.10 18.82
C SER A 796 -31.94 34.38 19.15
N GLN A 797 -31.25 35.40 19.62
CA GLN A 797 -31.88 36.69 19.91
C GLN A 797 -32.29 37.46 18.65
N TRP A 798 -31.50 37.41 17.60
CA TRP A 798 -31.81 38.04 16.32
C TRP A 798 -32.94 37.33 15.55
N GLU A 799 -33.04 36.01 15.66
CA GLU A 799 -34.20 35.25 15.14
C GLU A 799 -35.51 35.64 15.84
N ARG A 800 -35.47 35.88 17.17
CA ARG A 800 -36.61 36.43 17.91
C ARG A 800 -37.00 37.83 17.41
N ALA A 801 -36.01 38.72 17.22
CA ALA A 801 -36.24 40.06 16.70
C ALA A 801 -36.87 40.04 15.29
N ARG A 802 -36.37 39.12 14.43
CA ARG A 802 -36.91 38.89 13.09
C ARG A 802 -38.35 38.37 13.12
N ALA A 803 -38.63 37.35 13.96
CA ALA A 803 -39.95 36.76 14.12
C ALA A 803 -41.01 37.83 14.57
N ALA A 804 -40.59 38.77 15.39
CA ALA A 804 -41.37 39.91 15.83
C ALA A 804 -41.44 41.06 14.76
N LYS A 805 -40.88 40.86 13.56
CA LYS A 805 -40.85 41.83 12.43
C LYS A 805 -40.23 43.18 12.82
N LEU A 806 -39.15 43.18 13.59
CA LEU A 806 -38.46 44.42 13.99
C LEU A 806 -38.00 45.20 12.74
N PRO A 807 -38.43 46.48 12.55
CA PRO A 807 -38.13 47.24 11.36
C PRO A 807 -36.76 47.97 11.44
N LEU A 808 -35.67 47.17 11.62
CA LEU A 808 -34.30 47.67 11.60
C LEU A 808 -33.62 47.31 10.28
N PRO A 809 -32.97 48.30 9.57
CA PRO A 809 -32.37 48.06 8.27
C PRO A 809 -31.32 46.91 8.27
N ALA A 810 -30.44 46.90 9.25
CA ALA A 810 -29.33 45.94 9.30
C ALA A 810 -29.69 44.55 9.87
N LEU A 811 -30.93 44.35 10.41
CA LEU A 811 -31.25 43.08 11.08
C LEU A 811 -31.05 41.87 10.18
N GLN A 812 -31.47 41.95 8.93
CA GLN A 812 -31.37 40.81 8.00
C GLN A 812 -29.93 40.49 7.62
N ALA A 813 -29.10 41.50 7.35
CA ALA A 813 -27.65 41.31 7.05
C ALA A 813 -26.92 40.74 8.24
N ILE A 814 -27.10 41.32 9.43
CA ILE A 814 -26.42 40.88 10.69
C ILE A 814 -26.82 39.48 11.08
N LEU A 815 -28.08 39.10 10.94
CA LEU A 815 -28.56 37.75 11.20
C LEU A 815 -28.02 36.77 10.17
N ALA A 816 -27.93 37.12 8.89
CA ALA A 816 -27.35 36.28 7.86
C ALA A 816 -25.87 36.04 8.09
N ASP A 817 -25.14 37.06 8.52
CA ASP A 817 -23.70 36.91 8.89
C ASP A 817 -23.53 36.01 10.12
N GLY A 818 -24.44 36.12 11.08
CA GLY A 818 -24.51 35.22 12.23
C GLY A 818 -24.75 33.75 11.83
N TRP A 819 -25.66 33.51 10.90
CA TRP A 819 -25.87 32.15 10.34
C TRP A 819 -24.63 31.63 9.62
N LEU A 820 -23.92 32.47 8.85
CA LEU A 820 -22.66 32.04 8.21
C LEU A 820 -21.62 31.66 9.25
N ARG A 821 -21.45 32.42 10.31
CA ARG A 821 -20.51 32.10 11.40
C ARG A 821 -20.88 30.80 12.13
N LEU A 822 -22.18 30.48 12.19
CA LEU A 822 -22.69 29.20 12.72
C LEU A 822 -22.70 28.05 11.71
N GLY A 823 -22.20 28.24 10.47
CA GLY A 823 -22.21 27.23 9.43
C GLY A 823 -23.58 26.92 8.82
N ARG A 824 -24.48 27.90 8.77
CA ARG A 824 -25.82 27.82 8.20
C ARG A 824 -25.96 28.70 6.92
N PRO A 825 -25.20 28.46 5.84
CA PRO A 825 -25.18 29.30 4.66
C PRO A 825 -26.51 29.31 3.88
N ALA A 826 -27.28 28.20 3.95
CA ALA A 826 -28.57 28.10 3.28
C ALA A 826 -29.56 29.12 3.80
N ASP A 827 -29.55 29.46 5.08
CA ASP A 827 -30.41 30.46 5.69
C ASP A 827 -29.99 31.90 5.34
N ALA A 828 -28.70 32.08 4.94
CA ALA A 828 -28.10 33.38 4.71
C ALA A 828 -28.24 33.89 3.26
N VAL A 829 -28.28 33.00 2.25
CA VAL A 829 -28.22 33.39 0.81
C VAL A 829 -29.33 34.32 0.41
N GLU A 830 -30.61 33.97 0.67
CA GLU A 830 -31.76 34.80 0.24
C GLU A 830 -31.78 36.15 0.97
N PRO A 831 -31.64 36.22 2.32
CA PRO A 831 -31.57 37.51 3.00
C PRO A 831 -30.41 38.41 2.50
N LEU A 832 -29.23 37.87 2.26
CA LEU A 832 -28.09 38.64 1.73
C LEU A 832 -28.35 39.11 0.29
N ARG A 833 -28.99 38.30 -0.55
CA ARG A 833 -29.41 38.67 -1.92
C ARG A 833 -30.42 39.81 -1.90
N ASP A 834 -31.39 39.75 -1.00
CA ASP A 834 -32.41 40.78 -0.84
C ASP A 834 -31.79 42.12 -0.38
N VAL A 835 -30.85 42.07 0.56
CA VAL A 835 -30.12 43.27 1.00
C VAL A 835 -29.28 43.84 -0.12
N LEU A 836 -28.53 43.02 -0.86
CA LEU A 836 -27.69 43.45 -1.96
C LEU A 836 -28.52 44.02 -3.14
N GLY A 837 -29.74 43.50 -3.35
CA GLY A 837 -30.68 44.06 -4.33
C GLY A 837 -31.11 45.48 -4.01
N ARG A 838 -31.22 45.83 -2.73
CA ARG A 838 -31.55 47.18 -2.24
C ARG A 838 -30.34 48.09 -2.12
N GLU A 839 -29.21 47.51 -1.82
CA GLU A 839 -27.94 48.19 -1.58
C GLU A 839 -26.81 47.59 -2.46
N PRO A 840 -26.84 47.84 -3.79
CA PRO A 840 -25.89 47.21 -4.71
C PRO A 840 -24.40 47.51 -4.44
N GLU A 841 -24.12 48.60 -3.74
CA GLU A 841 -22.74 49.02 -3.39
C GLU A 841 -22.30 48.52 -2.01
N ASN A 842 -23.12 47.72 -1.33
CA ASN A 842 -22.73 47.14 -0.02
C ASN A 842 -21.73 45.98 -0.19
N ASP A 843 -20.44 46.34 -0.09
CA ASP A 843 -19.33 45.42 -0.30
C ASP A 843 -19.31 44.28 0.70
N GLU A 844 -19.67 44.54 1.96
CA GLU A 844 -19.67 43.53 3.01
C GLU A 844 -20.74 42.43 2.75
N VAL A 845 -21.97 42.89 2.42
CA VAL A 845 -23.06 41.98 2.05
C VAL A 845 -22.70 41.15 0.80
N ARG A 846 -22.08 41.80 -0.21
CA ARG A 846 -21.63 41.17 -1.44
C ARG A 846 -20.61 40.06 -1.15
N ARG A 847 -19.62 40.35 -0.33
CA ARG A 847 -18.56 39.41 0.09
C ARG A 847 -19.19 38.22 0.81
N ASN A 848 -20.03 38.46 1.81
CA ASN A 848 -20.67 37.42 2.60
C ASN A 848 -21.67 36.59 1.76
N LEU A 849 -22.36 37.19 0.80
CA LEU A 849 -23.20 36.45 -0.15
C LEU A 849 -22.37 35.47 -1.00
N ALA A 850 -21.23 35.91 -1.53
CA ALA A 850 -20.35 35.07 -2.32
C ALA A 850 -19.76 33.92 -1.46
N ILE A 851 -19.41 34.19 -0.22
CA ILE A 851 -18.99 33.18 0.75
C ILE A 851 -20.12 32.17 0.98
N ALA A 852 -21.35 32.61 1.22
CA ALA A 852 -22.51 31.74 1.42
C ALA A 852 -22.80 30.87 0.19
N GLN A 853 -22.75 31.44 -1.01
CA GLN A 853 -22.92 30.74 -2.28
C GLN A 853 -21.82 29.68 -2.48
N SER A 854 -20.57 30.02 -2.17
CA SER A 854 -19.43 29.10 -2.24
C SER A 854 -19.59 27.94 -1.26
N TYR A 855 -20.07 28.20 -0.03
CA TYR A 855 -20.38 27.16 0.97
C TYR A 855 -21.49 26.19 0.52
N LEU A 856 -22.39 26.62 -0.32
CA LEU A 856 -23.49 25.83 -0.88
C LEU A 856 -23.11 25.14 -2.20
N GLY A 857 -21.86 25.28 -2.68
CA GLY A 857 -21.43 24.72 -3.96
C GLY A 857 -21.99 25.48 -5.18
N LEU A 858 -22.56 26.69 -4.99
CA LEU A 858 -23.09 27.53 -6.07
C LEU A 858 -21.96 28.35 -6.72
N HIS A 859 -20.94 27.66 -7.24
CA HIS A 859 -19.68 28.25 -7.71
C HIS A 859 -19.88 29.18 -8.91
N GLU A 860 -20.79 28.84 -9.84
CA GLU A 860 -21.17 29.68 -11.00
C GLU A 860 -21.80 30.99 -10.58
N GLN A 861 -22.43 31.07 -9.39
CA GLN A 861 -23.00 32.29 -8.82
C GLN A 861 -21.99 33.02 -7.93
N ALA A 862 -21.20 32.31 -7.14
CA ALA A 862 -20.24 32.89 -6.22
C ALA A 862 -19.19 33.75 -6.93
N TYR A 863 -18.67 33.27 -8.09
CA TYR A 863 -17.67 34.00 -8.86
C TYR A 863 -18.12 35.38 -9.34
N PRO A 864 -19.22 35.52 -10.11
CA PRO A 864 -19.70 36.85 -10.54
C PRO A 864 -20.13 37.72 -9.35
N THR A 865 -20.50 37.14 -8.22
CA THR A 865 -20.83 37.89 -7.02
C THR A 865 -19.60 38.53 -6.39
N ILE A 866 -18.46 37.79 -6.33
CA ILE A 866 -17.25 38.24 -5.63
C ILE A 866 -16.36 39.15 -6.49
N VAL A 867 -16.38 39.02 -7.82
CA VAL A 867 -15.51 39.81 -8.73
C VAL A 867 -15.62 41.30 -8.53
N PRO A 868 -16.81 41.95 -8.49
CA PRO A 868 -16.93 43.39 -8.26
C PRO A 868 -16.38 43.83 -6.89
N TYR A 869 -16.40 42.97 -5.90
CA TYR A 869 -15.77 43.23 -4.61
C TYR A 869 -14.23 43.22 -4.73
N LEU A 870 -13.67 42.22 -5.44
CA LEU A 870 -12.23 42.11 -5.65
C LEU A 870 -11.65 43.25 -6.50
N GLU A 871 -12.42 43.86 -7.40
CA GLU A 871 -12.01 45.03 -8.15
C GLU A 871 -11.74 46.21 -7.22
N ARG A 872 -12.46 46.34 -6.11
CA ARG A 872 -12.29 47.38 -5.10
C ARG A 872 -11.38 46.99 -3.97
N ASN A 873 -11.28 45.67 -3.68
CA ASN A 873 -10.52 45.09 -2.55
C ASN A 873 -9.61 43.96 -3.03
N PRO A 874 -8.58 44.21 -3.88
CA PRO A 874 -7.82 43.20 -4.59
C PRO A 874 -6.89 42.35 -3.69
N SER A 875 -6.74 42.70 -2.43
CA SER A 875 -5.84 42.02 -1.45
C SER A 875 -6.60 41.30 -0.32
N ASP A 876 -7.92 41.18 -0.39
CA ASP A 876 -8.69 40.40 0.60
C ASP A 876 -8.45 38.91 0.38
N PRO A 877 -7.77 38.20 1.31
CA PRO A 877 -7.43 36.80 1.11
C PRO A 877 -8.66 35.90 1.09
N ASP A 878 -9.73 36.22 1.84
CA ASP A 878 -10.94 35.41 1.87
C ASP A 878 -11.73 35.51 0.56
N ALA A 879 -11.78 36.71 0.00
CA ALA A 879 -12.44 36.95 -1.29
C ALA A 879 -11.65 36.29 -2.45
N LEU A 880 -10.33 36.42 -2.45
CA LEU A 880 -9.45 35.74 -3.41
C LEU A 880 -9.59 34.22 -3.32
N LEU A 881 -9.72 33.68 -2.10
CA LEU A 881 -9.94 32.25 -1.88
C LEU A 881 -11.27 31.78 -2.49
N VAL A 882 -12.35 32.53 -2.31
CA VAL A 882 -13.68 32.25 -2.91
C VAL A 882 -13.59 32.26 -4.43
N ALA A 883 -12.94 33.26 -5.03
CA ALA A 883 -12.79 33.36 -6.47
C ALA A 883 -11.98 32.22 -7.07
N MET A 884 -10.84 31.88 -6.46
CA MET A 884 -9.99 30.77 -6.88
C MET A 884 -10.70 29.43 -6.75
N TYR A 885 -11.41 29.22 -5.65
CA TYR A 885 -12.15 28.00 -5.43
C TYR A 885 -13.29 27.81 -6.43
N ALA A 886 -14.00 28.89 -6.76
CA ALA A 886 -15.05 28.85 -7.76
C ALA A 886 -14.50 28.52 -9.17
N LEU A 887 -13.38 29.15 -9.59
CA LEU A 887 -12.69 28.81 -10.84
C LEU A 887 -12.30 27.32 -10.87
N TYR A 888 -11.69 26.84 -9.80
CA TYR A 888 -11.26 25.45 -9.68
C TYR A 888 -12.45 24.47 -9.79
N GLN A 889 -13.52 24.68 -9.03
CA GLN A 889 -14.68 23.77 -9.00
C GLN A 889 -15.43 23.71 -10.33
N VAL A 890 -15.64 24.86 -10.97
CA VAL A 890 -16.28 24.94 -12.29
C VAL A 890 -15.45 24.19 -13.35
N HIS A 891 -14.14 24.30 -13.27
CA HIS A 891 -13.25 23.56 -14.16
C HIS A 891 -13.27 22.04 -13.90
N VAL A 892 -13.33 21.61 -12.63
CA VAL A 892 -13.50 20.19 -12.25
C VAL A 892 -14.80 19.61 -12.81
N GLU A 893 -15.85 20.43 -12.93
CA GLU A 893 -17.12 20.06 -13.56
C GLU A 893 -17.04 20.00 -15.11
N GLY A 894 -15.89 20.30 -15.70
CA GLY A 894 -15.72 20.39 -17.16
C GLY A 894 -16.37 21.62 -17.80
N LYS A 895 -16.60 22.66 -17.00
CA LYS A 895 -17.18 23.95 -17.43
C LYS A 895 -16.15 25.07 -17.36
N THR A 896 -16.50 26.23 -17.87
CA THR A 896 -15.72 27.47 -17.76
C THR A 896 -16.64 28.62 -17.33
N LEU A 897 -16.09 29.59 -16.61
CA LEU A 897 -16.84 30.79 -16.20
C LEU A 897 -16.88 31.83 -17.28
N LYS A 898 -15.77 31.97 -18.04
CA LYS A 898 -15.72 32.83 -19.24
C LYS A 898 -15.23 32.03 -20.44
N SER A 899 -13.93 31.68 -20.45
CA SER A 899 -13.29 30.79 -21.40
C SER A 899 -12.14 30.07 -20.69
N ALA A 900 -11.71 28.91 -21.20
CA ALA A 900 -10.62 28.17 -20.57
C ALA A 900 -9.34 28.99 -20.45
N GLU A 901 -9.00 29.77 -21.49
CA GLU A 901 -7.82 30.63 -21.51
C GLU A 901 -7.90 31.78 -20.52
N GLU A 902 -9.07 32.42 -20.41
CA GLU A 902 -9.30 33.55 -19.52
C GLU A 902 -9.36 33.09 -18.06
N ASP A 903 -9.98 31.94 -17.79
CA ASP A 903 -10.06 31.32 -16.47
C ASP A 903 -8.66 30.92 -15.96
N LYS A 904 -7.80 30.33 -16.82
CA LYS A 904 -6.38 30.05 -16.52
C LYS A 904 -5.59 31.31 -16.17
N LYS A 905 -5.73 32.34 -17.00
CA LYS A 905 -5.08 33.63 -16.78
C LYS A 905 -5.51 34.27 -15.46
N GLN A 906 -6.81 34.24 -15.18
CA GLN A 906 -7.36 34.81 -13.96
C GLN A 906 -6.93 34.04 -12.71
N ALA A 907 -6.89 32.71 -12.79
CA ALA A 907 -6.37 31.86 -11.72
C ALA A 907 -4.91 32.19 -11.36
N ALA A 908 -4.05 32.41 -12.35
CA ALA A 908 -2.67 32.81 -12.12
C ALA A 908 -2.55 34.19 -11.44
N ILE A 909 -3.44 35.14 -11.80
CA ILE A 909 -3.49 36.46 -11.15
C ILE A 909 -3.92 36.34 -9.69
N TYR A 910 -4.99 35.59 -9.41
CA TYR A 910 -5.52 35.43 -8.05
C TYR A 910 -4.58 34.62 -7.15
N SER A 911 -3.90 33.57 -7.66
CA SER A 911 -2.89 32.84 -6.89
C SER A 911 -1.75 33.75 -6.45
N LYS A 912 -1.22 34.56 -7.37
CA LYS A 912 -0.16 35.54 -7.05
C LYS A 912 -0.65 36.60 -6.04
N ALA A 913 -1.87 37.11 -6.20
CA ALA A 913 -2.46 38.07 -5.27
C ALA A 913 -2.67 37.46 -3.87
N TYR A 914 -3.13 36.22 -3.82
CA TYR A 914 -3.33 35.50 -2.57
C TYR A 914 -2.04 35.25 -1.80
N ALA A 915 -0.97 34.86 -2.51
CA ALA A 915 0.36 34.71 -1.92
C ALA A 915 0.91 36.04 -1.39
N ALA A 916 0.73 37.15 -2.16
CA ALA A 916 1.11 38.50 -1.74
C ALA A 916 0.34 38.97 -0.51
N ALA A 917 -0.93 38.60 -0.38
CA ALA A 917 -1.78 38.88 0.79
C ALA A 917 -1.43 37.98 2.00
N LYS A 918 -0.44 37.10 1.88
CA LYS A 918 -0.05 36.11 2.91
C LYS A 918 -1.22 35.26 3.39
N GLY A 919 -2.06 34.83 2.46
CA GLY A 919 -3.21 34.00 2.73
C GLY A 919 -2.78 32.67 3.37
N PRO A 920 -3.50 32.15 4.38
CA PRO A 920 -3.09 30.97 5.15
C PRO A 920 -3.08 29.66 4.33
N HIS A 921 -3.69 29.65 3.15
CA HIS A 921 -3.84 28.48 2.28
C HIS A 921 -3.06 28.61 0.97
N ALA A 922 -1.92 29.33 0.95
CA ALA A 922 -1.16 29.62 -0.27
C ALA A 922 -0.80 28.36 -1.06
N ALA A 923 -0.29 27.30 -0.40
CA ALA A 923 0.07 26.04 -1.05
C ALA A 923 -1.14 25.35 -1.73
N LEU A 924 -2.34 25.49 -1.17
CA LEU A 924 -3.57 24.95 -1.76
C LEU A 924 -4.02 25.75 -2.97
N VAL A 925 -3.97 27.08 -2.88
CA VAL A 925 -4.34 27.98 -3.98
C VAL A 925 -3.38 27.81 -5.17
N ASP A 926 -2.09 27.66 -4.92
CA ASP A 926 -1.09 27.36 -5.95
C ASP A 926 -1.40 26.01 -6.64
N LYS A 927 -1.80 24.99 -5.87
CA LYS A 927 -2.18 23.69 -6.42
C LYS A 927 -3.44 23.76 -7.30
N TRP A 928 -4.42 24.57 -6.95
CA TRP A 928 -5.58 24.84 -7.84
C TRP A 928 -5.15 25.54 -9.11
N ALA A 929 -4.26 26.53 -9.00
CA ALA A 929 -3.74 27.22 -10.17
C ALA A 929 -2.95 26.28 -11.10
N GLU A 930 -2.10 25.41 -10.57
CA GLU A 930 -1.39 24.37 -11.33
C GLU A 930 -2.34 23.37 -12.02
N PHE A 931 -3.41 22.98 -11.33
CA PHE A 931 -4.43 22.09 -11.89
C PHE A 931 -5.16 22.75 -13.07
N LEU A 932 -5.51 24.02 -12.94
CA LEU A 932 -6.16 24.81 -14.00
C LEU A 932 -5.27 25.04 -15.23
N GLN A 933 -3.93 25.01 -15.08
CA GLN A 933 -2.99 25.17 -16.20
C GLN A 933 -2.88 23.91 -17.08
N LYS A 934 -3.18 22.74 -16.55
CA LYS A 934 -3.21 21.47 -17.29
C LYS A 934 -4.44 21.37 -18.18
#